data_e3a5357cced326bb6d94d4fa96619478
#
_entry.id   e3a5357cced326bb6d94d4fa96619478
#
_cell.length_a   1.000
_cell.length_b   1.000
_cell.length_c   1.000
_cell.angle_alpha   90.00
_cell.angle_beta   90.00
_cell.angle_gamma   90.00
#
_symmetry.space_group_name_H-M   'P 1'
#
loop_
_entity.id
_entity.type
_entity.pdbx_description
1 polymer ?
#
loop_
_entity_poly.entity_id
_entity_poly.type
_entity_poly.pdbx_seq_one_letter_code
_entity_poly.pdbx_strand_id
1 'polypeptide(L)'
;MKNKNLIILRLVIITMILVSWLLSSACRSKEHFLQDPAYRQLVHKQFLTRAELARGRWQELFSVLRGLGTEEKEALEFLYAFMPLSDLANLDGKYFLEQVRTALEARKHFSWGRDIPENIFRHFVLPYRVNNENPDRARQVFFEELKERIKGLDMYRAALEVNHWCHEKVTYRPTDERTSAPLATVRTAFGRCGEESTFTVAALRAVSIPARQVYTPRWAHTDDNHAWVEVWVNGRWYYLGACEPEPELNMGWFSGPARRAMMVHTTVFGRYQGLEEILAGTDLYTRINQLPMYAPTARLTVEVRDKAGEPVPGATVEFCIYNYAEFYPAASKSTDDRGQASITTGLGDLLIVAYKENLTAWQKVTPGNVENLVLTLTEPDLTEREVDLDIIPPVARSTEPGDPLRAEENNRRLRLEDIIRATYESSFINKDIAAIFAREKGLPEDLTWKYLEASRGNWREILDYLYALKPEEFKPGLSLLGAVTAKDLRDTPAEILLHHLREAPARNEDMDEETYINYVVSPRIGRELLTSWRKTLRESLKESEISDFRENPDKIAGWIKANIRLDDSNYYNVPLFPHRALQLGRADLYSLKVLFVALARTLGIPARIDRATGRPCYLKQGRWQEVLFGDEDPLPPAAAKSSLILDWEPVPGLSKPAYYSHFTLARFSRGKYRTLDYENEPTLDSFPGRLTVDPGHYLLISGNRQPDGSVLCRLKFFEVPPDKETVVRFSLRTRLREPEILGRLNPEARVYDLKRQTGLNLSTLTEGRNYILILIEPDREPTKHLMEELQSLADQFSAWPGLLAVVVARDTMPAGFDPATYPRLPDSARVLYDPEDQLKRAIHKALDKEASGLPQVLACRPGGQIIFYSEGYRIGTGEQLVRTLSWLR
;
A
#
# COMPACT_ATOMS: atom_id res chain seq x y z
N MET A 1 39.09 73.26 -32.66
CA MET A 1 37.64 72.71 -32.68
C MET A 1 37.53 71.21 -32.90
N LYS A 2 38.36 70.52 -33.66
CA LYS A 2 38.21 69.06 -33.91
C LYS A 2 38.28 68.12 -32.68
N ASN A 3 39.13 68.45 -31.70
CA ASN A 3 39.30 67.59 -30.51
C ASN A 3 38.18 67.64 -29.47
N LYS A 4 37.41 68.74 -29.39
CA LYS A 4 36.26 68.84 -28.45
C LYS A 4 35.09 68.00 -28.92
N ASN A 5 34.85 67.92 -30.24
CA ASN A 5 33.77 67.13 -30.79
C ASN A 5 34.02 65.62 -30.68
N LEU A 6 35.29 65.16 -30.65
CA LEU A 6 35.65 63.73 -30.47
C LEU A 6 35.49 63.29 -29.03
N ILE A 7 35.74 64.21 -28.08
CA ILE A 7 35.50 63.90 -26.62
C ILE A 7 34.00 63.84 -26.33
N ILE A 8 33.20 64.74 -26.86
CA ILE A 8 31.76 64.75 -26.69
C ILE A 8 31.13 63.44 -27.31
N LEU A 9 31.58 63.06 -28.50
CA LEU A 9 31.15 61.86 -29.17
C LEU A 9 31.50 60.60 -28.37
N ARG A 10 32.71 60.54 -27.78
CA ARG A 10 33.10 59.41 -26.88
C ARG A 10 32.27 59.37 -25.62
N LEU A 11 31.99 60.52 -25.00
CA LEU A 11 31.13 60.60 -23.81
C LEU A 11 29.70 60.15 -24.11
N VAL A 12 29.13 60.55 -25.24
CA VAL A 12 27.76 60.13 -25.68
C VAL A 12 27.72 58.64 -25.95
N ILE A 13 28.73 58.07 -26.59
CA ILE A 13 28.78 56.60 -26.84
C ILE A 13 28.96 55.86 -25.54
N ILE A 14 29.77 56.27 -24.57
CA ILE A 14 29.94 55.67 -23.25
C ILE A 14 28.64 55.75 -22.45
N THR A 15 27.91 56.90 -22.52
CA THR A 15 26.63 57.03 -21.84
C THR A 15 25.55 56.16 -22.48
N MET A 16 25.49 56.03 -23.83
CA MET A 16 24.61 55.07 -24.49
C MET A 16 24.91 53.63 -24.17
N ILE A 17 26.19 53.25 -24.07
CA ILE A 17 26.61 51.89 -23.65
C ILE A 17 26.21 51.62 -22.19
N LEU A 18 26.42 52.58 -21.28
CA LEU A 18 26.02 52.50 -19.88
C LEU A 18 24.49 52.46 -19.72
N VAL A 19 23.73 53.28 -20.48
CA VAL A 19 22.28 53.26 -20.48
C VAL A 19 21.75 51.97 -21.11
N SER A 20 22.35 51.46 -22.18
CA SER A 20 22.06 50.17 -22.77
C SER A 20 22.39 49.02 -21.78
N TRP A 21 23.46 49.10 -21.02
CA TRP A 21 23.86 48.13 -20.01
C TRP A 21 22.95 48.19 -18.78
N LEU A 22 22.52 49.38 -18.36
CA LEU A 22 21.53 49.57 -17.29
C LEU A 22 20.14 49.13 -17.70
N LEU A 23 19.74 49.41 -18.97
CA LEU A 23 18.47 48.91 -19.53
C LEU A 23 18.48 47.37 -19.73
N SER A 24 19.58 46.77 -20.15
CA SER A 24 19.72 45.32 -20.25
C SER A 24 19.85 44.66 -18.87
N SER A 25 20.36 45.35 -17.83
CA SER A 25 20.34 44.89 -16.44
C SER A 25 18.99 45.04 -15.77
N ALA A 26 18.18 46.05 -16.16
CA ALA A 26 16.84 46.28 -15.64
C ALA A 26 15.78 45.38 -16.33
N CYS A 27 16.07 44.80 -17.50
CA CYS A 27 15.20 43.90 -18.28
C CYS A 27 15.67 42.42 -18.24
N ARG A 28 16.39 41.97 -17.23
CA ARG A 28 16.30 40.55 -16.89
C ARG A 28 14.92 40.34 -16.35
N SER A 29 13.99 39.92 -17.22
CA SER A 29 12.72 39.35 -16.75
C SER A 29 13.05 38.32 -15.69
N LYS A 30 12.53 38.52 -14.47
CA LYS A 30 12.68 37.52 -13.41
C LYS A 30 12.16 36.18 -14.01
N GLU A 31 13.06 35.24 -14.22
CA GLU A 31 12.65 33.91 -14.65
C GLU A 31 11.76 33.32 -13.57
N HIS A 32 10.48 33.23 -13.86
CA HIS A 32 9.50 32.64 -12.98
C HIS A 32 9.44 31.12 -13.17
N PHE A 33 9.47 30.38 -12.06
CA PHE A 33 9.21 28.94 -12.07
C PHE A 33 7.75 28.67 -12.49
N LEU A 34 6.80 29.37 -11.86
CA LEU A 34 5.36 29.30 -12.21
C LEU A 34 5.07 30.29 -13.33
N GLN A 35 4.96 29.79 -14.55
CA GLN A 35 4.83 30.63 -15.74
C GLN A 35 3.47 31.35 -15.82
N ASP A 36 2.36 30.67 -15.47
CA ASP A 36 1.04 31.28 -15.42
C ASP A 36 0.89 32.26 -14.24
N PRO A 37 0.68 33.58 -14.49
CA PRO A 37 0.53 34.57 -13.43
C PRO A 37 -0.66 34.31 -12.50
N ALA A 38 -1.78 33.80 -13.01
CA ALA A 38 -2.98 33.52 -12.22
C ALA A 38 -2.73 32.33 -11.28
N TYR A 39 -2.11 31.28 -11.80
CA TYR A 39 -1.73 30.12 -11.00
C TYR A 39 -0.67 30.48 -9.96
N ARG A 40 0.32 31.30 -10.29
CA ARG A 40 1.32 31.81 -9.34
C ARG A 40 0.69 32.56 -8.19
N GLN A 41 -0.29 33.44 -8.49
CA GLN A 41 -1.04 34.18 -7.45
C GLN A 41 -1.84 33.23 -6.56
N LEU A 42 -2.47 32.19 -7.12
CA LEU A 42 -3.18 31.14 -6.39
C LEU A 42 -2.22 30.40 -5.45
N VAL A 43 -1.06 29.96 -5.95
CA VAL A 43 -0.04 29.28 -5.14
C VAL A 43 0.43 30.17 -3.99
N HIS A 44 0.76 31.43 -4.25
CA HIS A 44 1.19 32.35 -3.21
C HIS A 44 0.12 32.56 -2.14
N LYS A 45 -1.15 32.74 -2.53
CA LYS A 45 -2.28 32.86 -1.59
C LYS A 45 -2.42 31.59 -0.74
N GLN A 46 -2.37 30.43 -1.35
CA GLN A 46 -2.46 29.14 -0.66
C GLN A 46 -1.26 28.93 0.29
N PHE A 47 -0.03 29.29 -0.15
CA PHE A 47 1.15 29.29 0.70
C PHE A 47 0.95 30.13 1.97
N LEU A 48 0.45 31.37 1.85
CA LEU A 48 0.20 32.23 3.01
C LEU A 48 -0.79 31.58 3.99
N THR A 49 -1.84 30.96 3.48
CA THR A 49 -2.81 30.21 4.31
C THR A 49 -2.13 29.05 5.07
N ARG A 50 -1.28 28.29 4.39
CA ARG A 50 -0.55 27.16 4.99
C ARG A 50 0.53 27.64 5.98
N ALA A 51 1.19 28.76 5.69
CA ALA A 51 2.17 29.37 6.57
C ALA A 51 1.56 29.86 7.88
N GLU A 52 0.36 30.48 7.83
CA GLU A 52 -0.38 30.87 9.04
C GLU A 52 -0.82 29.64 9.85
N LEU A 53 -1.27 28.59 9.18
CA LEU A 53 -1.61 27.31 9.83
C LEU A 53 -0.41 26.73 10.59
N ALA A 54 0.81 26.84 10.03
CA ALA A 54 2.05 26.33 10.61
C ALA A 54 2.82 27.39 11.43
N ARG A 55 2.16 28.43 11.93
CA ARG A 55 2.79 29.57 12.64
C ARG A 55 3.67 29.15 13.80
N GLY A 56 3.29 28.09 14.55
CA GLY A 56 4.08 27.54 15.66
C GLY A 56 5.44 26.97 15.24
N ARG A 57 5.63 26.70 13.96
CA ARG A 57 6.87 26.17 13.39
C ARG A 57 7.54 27.13 12.38
N TRP A 58 7.17 28.41 12.40
CA TRP A 58 7.61 29.41 11.41
C TRP A 58 9.11 29.43 11.19
N GLN A 59 9.90 29.45 12.26
CA GLN A 59 11.36 29.54 12.16
C GLN A 59 11.97 28.28 11.52
N GLU A 60 11.44 27.11 11.86
CA GLU A 60 11.94 25.83 11.33
C GLU A 60 11.58 25.66 9.84
N LEU A 61 10.38 26.07 9.44
CA LEU A 61 9.86 25.83 8.10
C LEU A 61 10.24 26.93 7.10
N PHE A 62 10.10 28.20 7.47
CA PHE A 62 10.07 29.29 6.50
C PHE A 62 11.29 30.22 6.53
N SER A 63 12.22 30.06 7.50
CA SER A 63 13.46 30.86 7.53
C SER A 63 14.32 30.67 6.29
N VAL A 64 14.25 29.49 5.66
CA VAL A 64 14.98 29.14 4.43
C VAL A 64 14.55 29.94 3.20
N LEU A 65 13.37 30.59 3.22
CA LEU A 65 12.91 31.43 2.11
C LEU A 65 13.69 32.74 1.97
N ARG A 66 14.47 33.12 2.98
CA ARG A 66 15.25 34.36 2.96
C ARG A 66 16.43 34.25 2.00
N GLY A 67 16.51 35.19 1.07
CA GLY A 67 17.63 35.28 0.14
C GLY A 67 17.58 34.31 -1.05
N LEU A 68 16.51 33.56 -1.22
CA LEU A 68 16.33 32.69 -2.39
C LEU A 68 16.08 33.47 -3.68
N GLY A 69 16.54 32.93 -4.80
CA GLY A 69 16.15 33.35 -6.13
C GLY A 69 14.66 33.11 -6.40
N THR A 70 14.11 33.80 -7.43
CA THR A 70 12.68 33.70 -7.76
C THR A 70 12.25 32.26 -8.07
N GLU A 71 13.05 31.52 -8.87
CA GLU A 71 12.78 30.13 -9.27
C GLU A 71 12.69 29.19 -8.03
N GLU A 72 13.72 29.21 -7.16
CA GLU A 72 13.73 28.38 -5.93
C GLU A 72 12.60 28.76 -4.98
N LYS A 73 12.32 30.05 -4.82
CA LYS A 73 11.28 30.57 -3.93
C LYS A 73 9.90 30.11 -4.39
N GLU A 74 9.56 30.30 -5.66
CA GLU A 74 8.25 29.90 -6.21
C GLU A 74 8.06 28.37 -6.17
N ALA A 75 9.11 27.58 -6.47
CA ALA A 75 9.08 26.12 -6.35
C ALA A 75 8.86 25.68 -4.91
N LEU A 76 9.50 26.34 -3.94
CA LEU A 76 9.32 26.03 -2.52
C LEU A 76 7.95 26.48 -2.00
N GLU A 77 7.45 27.67 -2.43
CA GLU A 77 6.08 28.11 -2.12
C GLU A 77 5.03 27.14 -2.67
N PHE A 78 5.25 26.56 -3.87
CA PHE A 78 4.37 25.53 -4.44
C PHE A 78 4.34 24.28 -3.54
N LEU A 79 5.48 23.80 -3.06
CA LEU A 79 5.49 22.66 -2.14
C LEU A 79 4.74 22.97 -0.84
N TYR A 80 5.01 24.11 -0.21
CA TYR A 80 4.31 24.51 1.02
C TYR A 80 2.82 24.73 0.81
N ALA A 81 2.41 25.24 -0.34
CA ALA A 81 1.00 25.49 -0.64
C ALA A 81 0.15 24.22 -0.62
N PHE A 82 0.74 23.09 -1.03
CA PHE A 82 -0.03 21.87 -1.32
C PHE A 82 0.39 20.63 -0.51
N MET A 83 1.45 20.70 0.31
CA MET A 83 1.87 19.54 1.11
C MET A 83 0.83 19.13 2.16
N PRO A 84 0.74 17.82 2.51
CA PRO A 84 -0.15 17.35 3.56
C PRO A 84 0.26 17.90 4.93
N LEU A 85 -0.66 17.84 5.88
CA LEU A 85 -0.44 18.33 7.25
C LEU A 85 0.74 17.61 7.93
N SER A 86 0.88 16.31 7.68
CA SER A 86 1.99 15.51 8.22
C SER A 86 3.37 16.07 7.84
N ASP A 87 3.53 16.57 6.62
CA ASP A 87 4.82 17.09 6.17
C ASP A 87 5.14 18.44 6.80
N LEU A 88 4.14 19.31 6.95
CA LEU A 88 4.27 20.55 7.72
C LEU A 88 4.61 20.28 9.20
N ALA A 89 4.12 19.16 9.75
CA ALA A 89 4.39 18.78 11.13
C ALA A 89 5.76 18.12 11.28
N ASN A 90 6.09 17.14 10.43
CA ASN A 90 7.18 16.19 10.68
C ASN A 90 8.53 16.61 10.09
N LEU A 91 8.54 17.45 9.03
CA LEU A 91 9.75 17.83 8.27
C LEU A 91 10.12 19.30 8.49
N ASP A 92 11.31 19.70 8.07
CA ASP A 92 11.81 21.07 8.21
C ASP A 92 12.07 21.77 6.86
N GLY A 93 12.30 23.07 6.92
CA GLY A 93 12.50 23.89 5.71
C GLY A 93 13.80 23.55 4.95
N LYS A 94 14.84 23.05 5.61
CA LYS A 94 16.08 22.64 4.97
C LYS A 94 15.84 21.42 4.09
N TYR A 95 15.09 20.46 4.58
CA TYR A 95 14.68 19.31 3.81
C TYR A 95 13.98 19.72 2.50
N PHE A 96 12.96 20.60 2.58
CA PHE A 96 12.21 21.02 1.40
C PHE A 96 13.07 21.82 0.41
N LEU A 97 13.96 22.67 0.91
CA LEU A 97 14.89 23.42 0.07
C LEU A 97 15.87 22.50 -0.67
N GLU A 98 16.41 21.47 0.00
CA GLU A 98 17.25 20.45 -0.63
C GLU A 98 16.49 19.71 -1.74
N GLN A 99 15.21 19.35 -1.53
CA GLN A 99 14.38 18.71 -2.54
C GLN A 99 14.19 19.60 -3.78
N VAL A 100 13.91 20.89 -3.58
CA VAL A 100 13.77 21.87 -4.67
C VAL A 100 15.08 22.01 -5.44
N ARG A 101 16.19 22.21 -4.76
CA ARG A 101 17.51 22.43 -5.39
C ARG A 101 17.94 21.26 -6.24
N THR A 102 17.83 20.04 -5.71
CA THR A 102 18.17 18.83 -6.48
C THR A 102 17.24 18.64 -7.68
N ALA A 103 15.94 18.93 -7.55
CA ALA A 103 15.01 18.84 -8.68
C ALA A 103 15.35 19.86 -9.78
N LEU A 104 15.68 21.10 -9.42
CA LEU A 104 16.08 22.14 -10.37
C LEU A 104 17.46 21.87 -10.97
N GLU A 105 18.38 21.28 -10.22
CA GLU A 105 19.69 20.85 -10.70
C GLU A 105 19.53 19.72 -11.74
N ALA A 106 18.75 18.68 -11.43
CA ALA A 106 18.45 17.58 -12.35
C ALA A 106 17.80 18.10 -13.65
N ARG A 107 16.87 19.06 -13.53
CA ARG A 107 16.25 19.71 -14.69
C ARG A 107 17.26 20.38 -15.63
N LYS A 108 18.31 20.96 -15.06
CA LYS A 108 19.38 21.62 -15.83
C LYS A 108 20.41 20.63 -16.38
N HIS A 109 20.63 19.52 -15.64
CA HIS A 109 21.65 18.52 -15.96
C HIS A 109 21.29 17.65 -17.16
N PHE A 110 20.06 17.15 -17.24
CA PHE A 110 19.63 16.26 -18.30
C PHE A 110 19.08 17.02 -19.52
N SER A 111 19.37 16.51 -20.73
CA SER A 111 18.93 17.14 -22.00
C SER A 111 17.42 17.32 -22.09
N TRP A 112 16.65 16.33 -21.60
CA TRP A 112 15.18 16.38 -21.60
C TRP A 112 14.57 17.31 -20.54
N GLY A 113 15.33 17.71 -19.51
CA GLY A 113 14.77 18.47 -18.39
C GLY A 113 14.18 19.81 -18.79
N ARG A 114 14.73 20.46 -19.83
CA ARG A 114 14.24 21.76 -20.37
C ARG A 114 13.00 21.60 -21.24
N ASP A 115 12.80 20.41 -21.83
CA ASP A 115 11.70 20.12 -22.74
C ASP A 115 10.43 19.72 -21.99
N ILE A 116 10.53 19.46 -20.68
CA ILE A 116 9.39 19.14 -19.83
C ILE A 116 8.55 20.40 -19.58
N PRO A 117 7.26 20.41 -19.98
CA PRO A 117 6.36 21.53 -19.70
C PRO A 117 6.30 21.82 -18.19
N GLU A 118 6.22 23.10 -17.84
CA GLU A 118 6.25 23.54 -16.46
C GLU A 118 5.15 22.88 -15.60
N ASN A 119 3.93 22.75 -16.15
CA ASN A 119 2.83 22.08 -15.45
C ASN A 119 3.08 20.59 -15.21
N ILE A 120 3.78 19.89 -16.11
CA ILE A 120 4.19 18.49 -15.90
C ILE A 120 5.32 18.41 -14.86
N PHE A 121 6.30 19.32 -14.93
CA PHE A 121 7.41 19.34 -13.98
C PHE A 121 6.92 19.60 -12.55
N ARG A 122 6.10 20.64 -12.33
CA ARG A 122 5.64 21.01 -10.97
C ARG A 122 4.77 19.95 -10.31
N HIS A 123 4.04 19.11 -11.08
CA HIS A 123 3.14 18.11 -10.54
C HIS A 123 3.77 16.70 -10.46
N PHE A 124 4.74 16.37 -11.33
CA PHE A 124 5.23 15.00 -11.49
C PHE A 124 6.75 14.84 -11.39
N VAL A 125 7.51 15.92 -11.19
CA VAL A 125 8.96 15.88 -10.89
C VAL A 125 9.26 16.55 -9.55
N LEU A 126 8.80 17.80 -9.38
CA LEU A 126 9.12 18.61 -8.20
C LEU A 126 8.67 18.00 -6.88
N PRO A 127 7.46 17.38 -6.74
CA PRO A 127 7.04 16.80 -5.49
C PRO A 127 7.99 15.71 -5.00
N TYR A 128 8.38 15.82 -3.74
CA TYR A 128 9.29 14.89 -3.07
C TYR A 128 8.56 13.63 -2.57
N ARG A 129 7.26 13.76 -2.31
CA ARG A 129 6.36 12.70 -1.86
C ARG A 129 5.70 11.99 -3.04
N VAL A 130 5.54 10.69 -2.92
CA VAL A 130 4.87 9.83 -3.93
C VAL A 130 3.51 9.37 -3.42
N ASN A 131 3.46 8.82 -2.19
CA ASN A 131 2.27 8.27 -1.56
C ASN A 131 2.30 8.54 -0.03
N ASN A 132 1.98 7.54 0.78
CA ASN A 132 1.88 7.60 2.24
C ASN A 132 3.18 7.18 2.97
N GLU A 133 4.32 7.21 2.30
CA GLU A 133 5.63 7.04 2.92
C GLU A 133 5.99 8.22 3.84
N ASN A 134 6.90 8.00 4.79
CA ASN A 134 7.61 9.08 5.46
C ASN A 134 8.80 9.46 4.57
N PRO A 135 8.84 10.68 3.98
CA PRO A 135 9.88 11.04 3.02
C PRO A 135 11.27 11.09 3.65
N ASP A 136 12.27 10.71 2.89
CA ASP A 136 13.68 10.76 3.24
C ASP A 136 14.51 11.55 2.20
N ARG A 137 15.84 11.48 2.27
CA ARG A 137 16.74 12.17 1.35
C ARG A 137 17.08 11.37 0.09
N ALA A 138 16.20 10.50 -0.34
CA ALA A 138 16.40 9.63 -1.50
C ALA A 138 16.75 10.40 -2.78
N ARG A 139 16.09 11.54 -3.02
CA ARG A 139 16.30 12.33 -4.24
C ARG A 139 17.77 12.69 -4.47
N GLN A 140 18.47 13.14 -3.44
CA GLN A 140 19.88 13.51 -3.52
C GLN A 140 20.77 12.30 -3.80
N VAL A 141 20.54 11.22 -3.06
CA VAL A 141 21.30 9.97 -3.21
C VAL A 141 21.09 9.36 -4.59
N PHE A 142 19.85 9.27 -5.04
CA PHE A 142 19.52 8.68 -6.33
C PHE A 142 19.99 9.52 -7.51
N PHE A 143 19.94 10.85 -7.40
CA PHE A 143 20.50 11.74 -8.41
C PHE A 143 22.01 11.48 -8.59
N GLU A 144 22.76 11.40 -7.49
CA GLU A 144 24.20 11.17 -7.54
C GLU A 144 24.55 9.78 -8.13
N GLU A 145 23.81 8.74 -7.78
CA GLU A 145 24.04 7.39 -8.30
C GLU A 145 23.64 7.24 -9.78
N LEU A 146 22.56 7.89 -10.21
CA LEU A 146 21.97 7.70 -11.54
C LEU A 146 22.54 8.63 -12.60
N LYS A 147 23.01 9.83 -12.26
CA LYS A 147 23.42 10.85 -13.24
C LYS A 147 24.47 10.40 -14.25
N GLU A 148 25.46 9.62 -13.81
CA GLU A 148 26.49 9.07 -14.72
C GLU A 148 26.01 7.78 -15.42
N ARG A 149 25.15 6.98 -14.75
CA ARG A 149 24.63 5.74 -15.30
C ARG A 149 23.76 5.96 -16.54
N ILE A 150 22.92 6.99 -16.54
CA ILE A 150 22.01 7.29 -17.67
C ILE A 150 22.56 8.35 -18.63
N LYS A 151 23.83 8.72 -18.49
CA LYS A 151 24.49 9.70 -19.32
C LYS A 151 24.50 9.31 -20.79
N GLY A 152 24.01 10.20 -21.64
CA GLY A 152 23.95 9.98 -23.08
C GLY A 152 22.75 9.15 -23.57
N LEU A 153 21.91 8.69 -22.67
CA LEU A 153 20.64 8.07 -23.05
C LEU A 153 19.59 9.14 -23.38
N ASP A 154 18.63 8.78 -24.21
CA ASP A 154 17.36 9.51 -24.34
C ASP A 154 16.43 9.22 -23.17
N MET A 155 15.36 10.02 -23.01
CA MET A 155 14.43 9.89 -21.88
C MET A 155 13.77 8.50 -21.81
N TYR A 156 13.43 7.87 -22.97
CA TYR A 156 12.80 6.56 -23.01
C TYR A 156 13.73 5.47 -22.45
N ARG A 157 14.96 5.45 -22.97
CA ARG A 157 15.98 4.49 -22.51
C ARG A 157 16.42 4.76 -21.07
N ALA A 158 16.49 6.03 -20.67
CA ALA A 158 16.78 6.43 -19.30
C ALA A 158 15.71 5.93 -18.32
N ALA A 159 14.42 5.98 -18.70
CA ALA A 159 13.34 5.45 -17.86
C ALA A 159 13.46 3.93 -17.65
N LEU A 160 13.75 3.17 -18.71
CA LEU A 160 14.01 1.72 -18.59
C LEU A 160 15.24 1.44 -17.73
N GLU A 161 16.34 2.17 -17.95
CA GLU A 161 17.60 2.00 -17.22
C GLU A 161 17.45 2.29 -15.72
N VAL A 162 16.68 3.31 -15.36
CA VAL A 162 16.34 3.60 -13.95
C VAL A 162 15.58 2.42 -13.33
N ASN A 163 14.64 1.80 -14.05
CA ASN A 163 13.91 0.65 -13.53
C ASN A 163 14.81 -0.58 -13.34
N HIS A 164 15.75 -0.82 -14.26
CA HIS A 164 16.79 -1.83 -14.08
C HIS A 164 17.67 -1.57 -12.85
N TRP A 165 18.08 -0.31 -12.64
CA TRP A 165 18.79 0.07 -11.42
C TRP A 165 17.95 -0.16 -10.15
N CYS A 166 16.63 0.05 -10.22
CA CYS A 166 15.74 -0.26 -9.11
C CYS A 166 15.70 -1.78 -8.83
N HIS A 167 15.67 -2.62 -9.87
CA HIS A 167 15.68 -4.08 -9.74
C HIS A 167 16.98 -4.62 -9.11
N GLU A 168 18.12 -4.01 -9.41
CA GLU A 168 19.40 -4.33 -8.75
C GLU A 168 19.34 -4.17 -7.23
N LYS A 169 18.46 -3.32 -6.73
CA LYS A 169 18.40 -2.95 -5.31
C LYS A 169 17.22 -3.58 -4.56
N VAL A 170 16.08 -3.79 -5.21
CA VAL A 170 14.82 -4.17 -4.57
C VAL A 170 14.08 -5.22 -5.37
N THR A 171 13.51 -6.20 -4.68
CA THR A 171 12.60 -7.20 -5.23
C THR A 171 11.29 -7.24 -4.44
N TYR A 172 10.23 -7.75 -5.05
CA TYR A 172 8.94 -7.90 -4.38
C TYR A 172 9.00 -8.90 -3.22
N ARG A 173 8.48 -8.48 -2.06
CA ARG A 173 8.03 -9.35 -0.95
C ARG A 173 6.89 -8.67 -0.22
N PRO A 174 5.87 -9.44 0.26
CA PRO A 174 4.83 -8.87 1.11
C PRO A 174 5.41 -8.24 2.37
N THR A 175 4.86 -7.12 2.78
CA THR A 175 5.21 -6.41 4.01
C THR A 175 3.95 -5.87 4.69
N ASP A 176 4.06 -5.29 5.89
CA ASP A 176 2.95 -4.67 6.59
C ASP A 176 2.43 -3.39 5.88
N GLU A 177 1.33 -2.83 6.37
CA GLU A 177 0.63 -1.69 5.76
C GLU A 177 1.45 -0.39 5.68
N ARG A 178 2.40 -0.16 6.60
CA ARG A 178 3.20 1.06 6.61
C ARG A 178 4.13 1.09 5.39
N THR A 179 4.06 2.13 4.57
CA THR A 179 4.95 2.30 3.42
C THR A 179 6.32 2.82 3.88
N SER A 180 7.37 2.06 3.62
CA SER A 180 8.76 2.44 3.91
C SER A 180 9.21 3.60 3.04
N ALA A 181 10.10 4.44 3.56
CA ALA A 181 10.78 5.46 2.78
C ALA A 181 11.65 4.81 1.68
N PRO A 182 11.92 5.50 0.55
CA PRO A 182 12.70 4.91 -0.55
C PRO A 182 14.09 4.38 -0.14
N LEU A 183 14.84 5.10 0.69
CA LEU A 183 16.14 4.61 1.18
C LEU A 183 16.01 3.44 2.16
N ALA A 184 14.94 3.40 2.95
CA ALA A 184 14.66 2.26 3.83
C ALA A 184 14.31 1.00 3.01
N THR A 185 13.56 1.16 1.90
CA THR A 185 13.24 0.08 0.96
C THR A 185 14.53 -0.47 0.32
N VAL A 186 15.42 0.41 -0.16
CA VAL A 186 16.74 0.00 -0.67
C VAL A 186 17.57 -0.72 0.39
N ARG A 187 17.61 -0.21 1.63
CA ARG A 187 18.33 -0.84 2.75
C ARG A 187 17.79 -2.23 3.06
N THR A 188 16.48 -2.42 2.95
CA THR A 188 15.83 -3.71 3.17
C THR A 188 16.07 -4.71 2.03
N ALA A 189 16.32 -4.23 0.80
CA ALA A 189 16.44 -4.96 -0.46
C ALA A 189 15.15 -5.65 -0.94
N PHE A 190 14.02 -5.35 -0.33
CA PHE A 190 12.69 -5.76 -0.82
C PHE A 190 11.60 -4.82 -0.33
N GLY A 191 10.44 -4.88 -0.99
CA GLY A 191 9.23 -4.17 -0.62
C GLY A 191 8.00 -4.79 -1.25
N ARG A 192 6.80 -4.41 -0.80
CA ARG A 192 5.56 -4.69 -1.54
C ARG A 192 5.38 -3.70 -2.70
N CYS A 193 4.43 -3.95 -3.58
CA CYS A 193 4.18 -3.12 -4.78
C CYS A 193 4.06 -1.61 -4.48
N GLY A 194 3.45 -1.24 -3.35
CA GLY A 194 3.35 0.16 -2.91
C GLY A 194 4.70 0.79 -2.57
N GLU A 195 5.66 0.03 -2.04
CA GLU A 195 7.01 0.46 -1.70
C GLU A 195 7.92 0.48 -2.93
N GLU A 196 7.85 -0.54 -3.77
CA GLU A 196 8.60 -0.60 -5.03
C GLU A 196 8.22 0.55 -5.97
N SER A 197 6.92 0.84 -6.11
CA SER A 197 6.45 1.95 -6.94
C SER A 197 6.79 3.32 -6.34
N THR A 198 6.76 3.48 -5.01
CA THR A 198 7.24 4.69 -4.34
C THR A 198 8.73 4.91 -4.59
N PHE A 199 9.55 3.87 -4.46
CA PHE A 199 10.98 3.91 -4.72
C PHE A 199 11.28 4.23 -6.20
N THR A 200 10.65 3.54 -7.14
CA THR A 200 10.87 3.74 -8.58
C THR A 200 10.46 5.15 -9.02
N VAL A 201 9.31 5.68 -8.55
CA VAL A 201 8.90 7.06 -8.83
C VAL A 201 9.89 8.07 -8.25
N ALA A 202 10.39 7.85 -7.03
CA ALA A 202 11.39 8.72 -6.42
C ALA A 202 12.71 8.72 -7.23
N ALA A 203 13.16 7.56 -7.74
CA ALA A 203 14.34 7.43 -8.59
C ALA A 203 14.17 8.17 -9.94
N LEU A 204 13.04 7.98 -10.61
CA LEU A 204 12.73 8.67 -11.87
C LEU A 204 12.66 10.18 -11.70
N ARG A 205 11.98 10.67 -10.66
CA ARG A 205 11.90 12.10 -10.35
C ARG A 205 13.25 12.69 -9.98
N ALA A 206 14.16 11.92 -9.37
CA ALA A 206 15.51 12.38 -9.03
C ALA A 206 16.33 12.74 -10.28
N VAL A 207 16.07 12.09 -11.41
CA VAL A 207 16.73 12.36 -12.70
C VAL A 207 15.85 13.17 -13.66
N SER A 208 14.90 13.92 -13.14
CA SER A 208 14.00 14.80 -13.91
C SER A 208 13.14 14.05 -14.95
N ILE A 209 12.78 12.79 -14.70
CA ILE A 209 11.77 12.08 -15.51
C ILE A 209 10.44 12.18 -14.77
N PRO A 210 9.41 12.83 -15.38
CA PRO A 210 8.11 12.92 -14.72
C PRO A 210 7.50 11.53 -14.51
N ALA A 211 7.13 11.23 -13.28
CA ALA A 211 6.60 9.93 -12.91
C ALA A 211 5.52 10.06 -11.84
N ARG A 212 4.59 9.11 -11.84
CA ARG A 212 3.53 9.00 -10.85
C ARG A 212 3.26 7.54 -10.51
N GLN A 213 2.92 7.28 -9.26
CA GLN A 213 2.36 6.00 -8.86
C GLN A 213 0.91 5.95 -9.29
N VAL A 214 0.49 4.86 -9.91
CA VAL A 214 -0.92 4.55 -10.18
C VAL A 214 -1.34 3.34 -9.37
N TYR A 215 -2.61 3.29 -9.00
CA TYR A 215 -3.11 2.36 -8.02
C TYR A 215 -4.51 1.85 -8.40
N THR A 216 -4.66 0.52 -8.46
CA THR A 216 -5.97 -0.12 -8.40
C THR A 216 -6.27 -0.46 -6.94
N PRO A 217 -7.27 0.20 -6.32
CA PRO A 217 -7.52 0.02 -4.89
C PRO A 217 -7.99 -1.39 -4.55
N ARG A 218 -8.69 -2.04 -5.47
CA ARG A 218 -9.16 -3.42 -5.37
C ARG A 218 -9.34 -4.01 -6.77
N TRP A 219 -8.86 -5.23 -6.96
CA TRP A 219 -9.22 -6.03 -8.13
C TRP A 219 -10.63 -6.62 -7.98
N ALA A 220 -11.42 -6.63 -9.04
CA ALA A 220 -12.73 -7.29 -8.99
C ALA A 220 -12.64 -8.82 -9.11
N HIS A 221 -11.60 -9.33 -9.75
CA HIS A 221 -11.44 -10.74 -10.10
C HIS A 221 -10.59 -11.56 -9.11
N THR A 222 -9.90 -10.90 -8.18
CA THR A 222 -9.05 -11.52 -7.16
C THR A 222 -9.00 -10.62 -5.92
N ASP A 223 -8.80 -11.19 -4.74
CA ASP A 223 -8.80 -10.44 -3.49
C ASP A 223 -7.41 -9.85 -3.24
N ASP A 224 -7.15 -8.72 -3.87
CA ASP A 224 -5.95 -7.91 -3.69
C ASP A 224 -6.11 -6.51 -4.31
N ASN A 225 -5.04 -5.73 -4.21
CA ASN A 225 -4.82 -4.44 -4.84
C ASN A 225 -3.46 -4.45 -5.57
N HIS A 226 -3.15 -3.41 -6.34
CA HIS A 226 -1.82 -3.29 -6.94
C HIS A 226 -1.46 -1.83 -7.21
N ALA A 227 -0.15 -1.52 -7.12
CA ALA A 227 0.42 -0.23 -7.45
C ALA A 227 1.59 -0.41 -8.42
N TRP A 228 1.64 0.44 -9.45
CA TRP A 228 2.72 0.46 -10.43
C TRP A 228 3.08 1.90 -10.81
N VAL A 229 3.87 2.10 -11.85
CA VAL A 229 4.41 3.40 -12.21
C VAL A 229 3.95 3.82 -13.61
N GLU A 230 3.59 5.09 -13.77
CA GLU A 230 3.52 5.75 -15.06
C GLU A 230 4.64 6.77 -15.19
N VAL A 231 5.25 6.82 -16.38
CA VAL A 231 6.29 7.78 -16.78
C VAL A 231 5.85 8.61 -17.96
N TRP A 232 6.13 9.91 -17.92
CA TRP A 232 5.89 10.78 -19.05
C TRP A 232 7.16 10.88 -19.89
N VAL A 233 7.09 10.47 -21.15
CA VAL A 233 8.20 10.50 -22.11
C VAL A 233 7.76 11.20 -23.38
N ASN A 234 8.41 12.31 -23.71
CA ASN A 234 8.22 13.03 -24.96
C ASN A 234 6.74 13.34 -25.31
N GLY A 235 5.95 13.78 -24.33
CA GLY A 235 4.56 14.18 -24.52
C GLY A 235 3.51 13.09 -24.26
N ARG A 236 3.91 11.90 -23.85
CA ARG A 236 2.99 10.76 -23.60
C ARG A 236 3.28 10.09 -22.27
N TRP A 237 2.23 9.55 -21.64
CA TRP A 237 2.34 8.67 -20.49
C TRP A 237 2.47 7.22 -20.94
N TYR A 238 3.36 6.49 -20.29
CA TYR A 238 3.60 5.05 -20.45
C TYR A 238 3.61 4.41 -19.06
N TYR A 239 3.24 3.13 -18.95
CA TYR A 239 3.37 2.41 -17.69
C TYR A 239 4.57 1.44 -17.69
N LEU A 240 5.00 1.07 -16.48
CA LEU A 240 6.02 0.04 -16.22
C LEU A 240 5.79 -0.61 -14.85
N GLY A 241 6.24 -1.86 -14.69
CA GLY A 241 6.31 -2.53 -13.39
C GLY A 241 7.46 -1.94 -12.55
N ALA A 242 7.17 -1.60 -11.30
CA ALA A 242 8.17 -1.04 -10.41
C ALA A 242 9.17 -2.10 -9.95
N CYS A 243 10.46 -1.86 -10.10
CA CYS A 243 11.52 -2.84 -9.82
C CYS A 243 11.38 -4.14 -10.62
N GLU A 244 10.54 -4.16 -11.65
CA GLU A 244 10.29 -5.29 -12.52
C GLU A 244 10.44 -4.86 -13.98
N PRO A 245 11.67 -4.56 -14.44
CA PRO A 245 11.89 -4.02 -15.77
C PRO A 245 11.55 -5.02 -16.87
N GLU A 246 10.82 -4.54 -17.85
CA GLU A 246 10.47 -5.22 -19.08
C GLU A 246 11.27 -4.64 -20.26
N PRO A 247 11.36 -5.32 -21.40
CA PRO A 247 12.11 -4.83 -22.55
C PRO A 247 11.64 -3.49 -23.10
N GLU A 248 10.39 -3.14 -22.88
CA GLU A 248 9.73 -1.93 -23.38
C GLU A 248 8.77 -1.36 -22.35
N LEU A 249 8.48 -0.07 -22.46
CA LEU A 249 7.39 0.55 -21.69
C LEU A 249 6.02 0.02 -22.18
N ASN A 250 4.99 0.15 -21.34
CA ASN A 250 3.66 -0.43 -21.52
C ASN A 250 3.63 -1.96 -21.48
N MET A 251 4.59 -2.55 -20.76
CA MET A 251 4.62 -3.97 -20.43
C MET A 251 4.72 -4.18 -18.92
N GLY A 252 4.17 -5.29 -18.46
CA GLY A 252 4.23 -5.76 -17.07
C GLY A 252 3.36 -7.00 -16.90
N TRP A 253 3.66 -7.84 -15.91
CA TRP A 253 2.85 -9.03 -15.60
C TRP A 253 1.37 -8.66 -15.32
N PHE A 254 1.13 -7.47 -14.77
CA PHE A 254 -0.21 -6.96 -14.44
C PHE A 254 -0.99 -6.42 -15.65
N SER A 255 -0.40 -6.39 -16.86
CA SER A 255 -1.09 -5.87 -18.06
C SER A 255 -2.40 -6.59 -18.34
N GLY A 256 -2.45 -7.92 -18.13
CA GLY A 256 -3.69 -8.71 -18.23
C GLY A 256 -4.73 -8.32 -17.17
N PRO A 257 -4.40 -8.38 -15.86
CA PRO A 257 -5.24 -7.87 -14.78
C PRO A 257 -5.73 -6.43 -14.98
N ALA A 258 -4.87 -5.51 -15.41
CA ALA A 258 -5.22 -4.10 -15.64
C ALA A 258 -6.30 -3.92 -16.70
N ARG A 259 -6.34 -4.77 -17.75
CA ARG A 259 -7.38 -4.74 -18.80
C ARG A 259 -8.79 -5.11 -18.31
N ARG A 260 -8.90 -5.62 -17.08
CA ARG A 260 -10.16 -5.94 -16.41
C ARG A 260 -10.32 -5.26 -15.05
N ALA A 261 -9.60 -4.16 -14.85
CA ALA A 261 -9.75 -3.34 -13.65
C ALA A 261 -11.10 -2.60 -13.67
N MET A 262 -11.64 -2.34 -12.48
CA MET A 262 -12.83 -1.52 -12.29
C MET A 262 -12.48 -0.06 -12.01
N MET A 263 -11.31 0.20 -11.43
CA MET A 263 -10.79 1.52 -11.10
C MET A 263 -9.26 1.50 -11.12
N VAL A 264 -8.66 2.51 -11.74
CA VAL A 264 -7.24 2.85 -11.65
C VAL A 264 -7.12 4.35 -11.47
N HIS A 265 -6.43 4.80 -10.45
CA HIS A 265 -6.31 6.22 -10.16
C HIS A 265 -4.91 6.61 -9.68
N THR A 266 -4.63 7.91 -9.69
CA THR A 266 -3.45 8.49 -9.04
C THR A 266 -3.84 9.76 -8.28
N THR A 267 -3.12 10.06 -7.21
CA THR A 267 -3.25 11.32 -6.46
C THR A 267 -2.13 12.26 -6.90
N VAL A 268 -2.50 13.37 -7.50
CA VAL A 268 -1.59 14.40 -7.99
C VAL A 268 -1.43 15.49 -6.93
N PHE A 269 -0.20 15.81 -6.62
CA PHE A 269 0.16 16.87 -5.68
C PHE A 269 -0.22 18.24 -6.25
N GLY A 270 -1.02 19.02 -5.52
CA GLY A 270 -1.52 20.32 -5.93
C GLY A 270 -2.79 20.26 -6.78
N ARG A 271 -3.23 21.45 -7.21
CA ARG A 271 -4.39 21.60 -8.09
C ARG A 271 -4.01 21.34 -9.55
N TYR A 272 -4.05 20.08 -9.92
CA TYR A 272 -3.80 19.66 -11.30
C TYR A 272 -5.03 19.84 -12.18
N GLN A 273 -4.81 20.37 -13.38
CA GLN A 273 -5.81 20.55 -14.45
C GLN A 273 -5.31 19.83 -15.69
N GLY A 274 -5.69 18.58 -15.83
CA GLY A 274 -5.45 17.73 -17.01
C GLY A 274 -6.75 17.44 -17.75
N LEU A 275 -6.67 16.52 -18.71
CA LEU A 275 -7.82 16.05 -19.49
C LEU A 275 -8.53 14.88 -18.81
N GLU A 276 -7.91 14.29 -17.79
CA GLU A 276 -8.40 13.11 -17.09
C GLU A 276 -9.62 13.46 -16.21
N GLU A 277 -10.53 12.48 -16.04
CA GLU A 277 -11.67 12.63 -15.15
C GLU A 277 -11.19 12.83 -13.70
N ILE A 278 -11.70 13.86 -13.03
CA ILE A 278 -11.43 14.09 -11.60
C ILE A 278 -12.37 13.22 -10.77
N LEU A 279 -11.78 12.32 -9.98
CA LEU A 279 -12.52 11.48 -9.02
C LEU A 279 -12.76 12.20 -7.70
N ALA A 280 -11.76 12.94 -7.23
CA ALA A 280 -11.82 13.76 -6.04
C ALA A 280 -10.84 14.92 -6.16
N GLY A 281 -11.14 16.05 -5.56
CA GLY A 281 -10.26 17.20 -5.53
C GLY A 281 -10.51 18.05 -4.32
N THR A 282 -9.42 18.63 -3.79
CA THR A 282 -9.44 19.62 -2.73
C THR A 282 -8.56 20.79 -3.13
N ASP A 283 -8.42 21.74 -2.22
CA ASP A 283 -7.44 22.81 -2.40
C ASP A 283 -5.97 22.34 -2.41
N LEU A 284 -5.71 21.09 -2.02
CA LEU A 284 -4.35 20.56 -1.82
C LEU A 284 -3.94 19.49 -2.84
N TYR A 285 -4.86 18.73 -3.38
CA TYR A 285 -4.57 17.64 -4.31
C TYR A 285 -5.70 17.43 -5.31
N THR A 286 -5.38 16.70 -6.38
CA THR A 286 -6.35 16.23 -7.37
C THR A 286 -6.18 14.73 -7.56
N ARG A 287 -7.24 13.94 -7.38
CA ARG A 287 -7.25 12.50 -7.73
C ARG A 287 -7.89 12.32 -9.09
N ILE A 288 -7.16 11.72 -10.01
CA ILE A 288 -7.58 11.55 -11.40
C ILE A 288 -7.74 10.07 -11.76
N ASN A 289 -8.69 9.81 -12.67
CA ASN A 289 -9.01 8.49 -13.19
C ASN A 289 -8.07 8.13 -14.34
N GLN A 290 -7.33 7.02 -14.19
CA GLN A 290 -6.42 6.50 -15.22
C GLN A 290 -6.98 5.24 -15.90
N LEU A 291 -8.12 4.73 -15.44
CA LEU A 291 -8.70 3.49 -15.96
C LEU A 291 -8.84 3.43 -17.48
N PRO A 292 -9.27 4.52 -18.20
CA PRO A 292 -9.40 4.50 -19.64
C PRO A 292 -8.10 4.18 -20.41
N MET A 293 -6.94 4.32 -19.75
CA MET A 293 -5.64 3.97 -20.33
C MET A 293 -5.40 2.45 -20.36
N TYR A 294 -6.12 1.70 -19.53
CA TYR A 294 -5.88 0.27 -19.29
C TYR A 294 -7.02 -0.64 -19.74
N ALA A 295 -8.27 -0.27 -19.45
CA ALA A 295 -9.43 -1.14 -19.59
C ALA A 295 -10.56 -0.50 -20.39
N PRO A 296 -11.44 -1.31 -20.99
CA PRO A 296 -12.72 -0.82 -21.48
C PRO A 296 -13.57 -0.27 -20.34
N THR A 297 -14.20 0.87 -20.58
CA THR A 297 -14.95 1.61 -19.57
C THR A 297 -16.36 1.95 -20.01
N ALA A 298 -17.23 2.18 -19.04
CA ALA A 298 -18.53 2.80 -19.22
C ALA A 298 -18.71 3.95 -18.22
N ARG A 299 -19.48 4.96 -18.61
CA ARG A 299 -19.92 6.01 -17.69
C ARG A 299 -21.18 5.56 -16.99
N LEU A 300 -21.18 5.65 -15.66
CA LEU A 300 -22.34 5.41 -14.81
C LEU A 300 -22.73 6.71 -14.10
N THR A 301 -23.98 7.13 -14.24
CA THR A 301 -24.56 8.27 -13.52
C THR A 301 -25.56 7.75 -12.49
N VAL A 302 -25.40 8.15 -11.24
CA VAL A 302 -26.30 7.83 -10.13
C VAL A 302 -27.06 9.09 -9.77
N GLU A 303 -28.37 9.02 -9.81
CA GLU A 303 -29.26 10.08 -9.37
C GLU A 303 -29.88 9.68 -8.05
N VAL A 304 -29.70 10.52 -7.02
CA VAL A 304 -30.20 10.29 -5.67
C VAL A 304 -31.42 11.16 -5.44
N ARG A 305 -32.53 10.55 -5.06
CA ARG A 305 -33.81 11.20 -4.78
C ARG A 305 -34.28 10.91 -3.37
N ASP A 306 -35.14 11.78 -2.85
CA ASP A 306 -35.91 11.52 -1.62
C ASP A 306 -37.20 10.74 -1.92
N LYS A 307 -38.00 10.44 -0.88
CA LYS A 307 -39.30 9.76 -1.00
C LYS A 307 -40.35 10.54 -1.80
N ALA A 308 -40.21 11.87 -1.92
CA ALA A 308 -41.10 12.71 -2.73
C ALA A 308 -40.67 12.73 -4.21
N GLY A 309 -39.51 12.14 -4.52
CA GLY A 309 -38.94 12.12 -5.87
C GLY A 309 -38.06 13.35 -6.17
N GLU A 310 -37.81 14.22 -5.20
CA GLU A 310 -36.96 15.40 -5.36
C GLU A 310 -35.48 15.03 -5.32
N PRO A 311 -34.61 15.70 -6.09
CA PRO A 311 -33.18 15.50 -6.05
C PRO A 311 -32.59 15.75 -4.65
N VAL A 312 -31.58 14.97 -4.25
CA VAL A 312 -30.88 15.15 -2.98
C VAL A 312 -29.44 15.61 -3.23
N PRO A 313 -29.16 16.92 -3.20
CA PRO A 313 -27.79 17.45 -3.29
C PRO A 313 -26.94 17.06 -2.07
N GLY A 314 -25.63 16.88 -2.28
CA GLY A 314 -24.68 16.61 -1.19
C GLY A 314 -24.84 15.22 -0.54
N ALA A 315 -25.60 14.31 -1.14
CA ALA A 315 -25.60 12.90 -0.74
C ALA A 315 -24.26 12.26 -1.15
N THR A 316 -23.71 11.40 -0.30
CA THR A 316 -22.53 10.63 -0.66
C THR A 316 -22.93 9.41 -1.47
N VAL A 317 -22.28 9.19 -2.62
CA VAL A 317 -22.41 8.00 -3.46
C VAL A 317 -21.09 7.26 -3.48
N GLU A 318 -21.08 6.04 -2.97
CA GLU A 318 -19.92 5.15 -3.00
C GLU A 318 -20.09 4.11 -4.12
N PHE A 319 -19.03 3.94 -4.92
CA PHE A 319 -18.92 2.96 -5.99
C PHE A 319 -18.05 1.81 -5.49
N CYS A 320 -18.68 0.74 -5.02
CA CYS A 320 -17.99 -0.29 -4.27
C CYS A 320 -17.69 -1.53 -5.11
N ILE A 321 -16.46 -2.02 -5.02
CA ILE A 321 -15.97 -3.28 -5.59
C ILE A 321 -16.00 -4.34 -4.49
N TYR A 322 -16.47 -5.55 -4.79
CA TYR A 322 -16.32 -6.68 -3.88
C TYR A 322 -14.87 -7.16 -3.87
N ASN A 323 -14.26 -7.18 -2.68
CA ASN A 323 -12.91 -7.69 -2.50
C ASN A 323 -12.66 -7.88 -0.99
N TYR A 324 -11.91 -8.91 -0.59
CA TYR A 324 -11.69 -9.25 0.82
C TYR A 324 -12.99 -9.40 1.63
N ALA A 325 -13.96 -10.10 1.06
CA ALA A 325 -15.29 -10.30 1.65
C ALA A 325 -15.98 -9.02 2.13
N GLU A 326 -15.68 -7.88 1.50
CA GLU A 326 -16.33 -6.58 1.75
C GLU A 326 -16.67 -5.86 0.44
N PHE A 327 -17.53 -4.87 0.52
CA PHE A 327 -17.78 -3.93 -0.56
C PHE A 327 -16.96 -2.65 -0.34
N TYR A 328 -15.77 -2.64 -0.91
CA TYR A 328 -14.81 -1.54 -0.76
C TYR A 328 -15.14 -0.37 -1.69
N PRO A 329 -15.27 0.88 -1.18
CA PRO A 329 -15.55 2.06 -2.01
C PRO A 329 -14.31 2.46 -2.82
N ALA A 330 -14.24 2.01 -4.08
CA ALA A 330 -13.16 2.35 -5.01
C ALA A 330 -13.16 3.82 -5.43
N ALA A 331 -14.34 4.45 -5.40
CA ALA A 331 -14.53 5.89 -5.52
C ALA A 331 -15.73 6.34 -4.70
N SER A 332 -15.70 7.60 -4.27
CA SER A 332 -16.79 8.25 -3.55
C SER A 332 -16.99 9.66 -4.10
N LYS A 333 -18.22 10.05 -4.38
CA LYS A 333 -18.58 11.38 -4.88
C LYS A 333 -19.79 11.92 -4.14
N SER A 334 -19.85 13.24 -3.98
CA SER A 334 -21.08 13.92 -3.54
C SER A 334 -21.95 14.25 -4.74
N THR A 335 -23.26 14.15 -4.58
CA THR A 335 -24.22 14.55 -5.60
C THR A 335 -24.23 16.09 -5.78
N ASP A 336 -24.41 16.52 -7.02
CA ASP A 336 -24.57 17.94 -7.41
C ASP A 336 -25.98 18.47 -7.08
N ASP A 337 -26.28 19.71 -7.49
CA ASP A 337 -27.58 20.35 -7.26
C ASP A 337 -28.76 19.63 -7.94
N ARG A 338 -28.47 18.71 -8.88
CA ARG A 338 -29.47 17.85 -9.55
C ARG A 338 -29.57 16.49 -8.89
N GLY A 339 -28.90 16.28 -7.75
CA GLY A 339 -28.82 14.98 -7.09
C GLY A 339 -27.98 13.94 -7.83
N GLN A 340 -27.07 14.34 -8.73
CA GLN A 340 -26.34 13.43 -9.60
C GLN A 340 -24.86 13.33 -9.24
N ALA A 341 -24.34 12.07 -9.31
CA ALA A 341 -22.91 11.76 -9.22
C ALA A 341 -22.55 10.79 -10.35
N SER A 342 -21.49 11.07 -11.11
CA SER A 342 -21.08 10.23 -12.23
C SER A 342 -19.64 9.79 -12.12
N ILE A 343 -19.33 8.58 -12.65
CA ILE A 343 -17.99 8.02 -12.71
C ILE A 343 -17.79 7.21 -14.00
N THR A 344 -16.57 7.23 -14.53
CA THR A 344 -16.12 6.30 -15.54
C THR A 344 -15.45 5.10 -14.87
N THR A 345 -15.95 3.89 -15.13
CA THR A 345 -15.52 2.64 -14.44
C THR A 345 -15.47 1.46 -15.39
N GLY A 346 -14.90 0.32 -14.94
CA GLY A 346 -14.84 -0.93 -15.69
C GLY A 346 -16.19 -1.62 -15.85
N LEU A 347 -16.22 -2.72 -16.61
CA LEU A 347 -17.44 -3.40 -17.08
C LEU A 347 -17.82 -4.62 -16.22
N GLY A 348 -17.53 -4.60 -14.92
CA GLY A 348 -17.93 -5.63 -13.96
C GLY A 348 -19.00 -5.11 -13.00
N ASP A 349 -19.46 -5.97 -12.08
CA ASP A 349 -20.46 -5.60 -11.09
C ASP A 349 -19.91 -4.65 -10.02
N LEU A 350 -20.70 -3.65 -9.67
CA LEU A 350 -20.51 -2.74 -8.55
C LEU A 350 -21.70 -2.79 -7.60
N LEU A 351 -21.47 -2.60 -6.33
CA LEU A 351 -22.49 -2.19 -5.38
C LEU A 351 -22.43 -0.68 -5.23
N ILE A 352 -23.53 0.01 -5.59
CA ILE A 352 -23.67 1.44 -5.38
C ILE A 352 -24.37 1.66 -4.04
N VAL A 353 -23.75 2.45 -3.17
CA VAL A 353 -24.31 2.82 -1.87
C VAL A 353 -24.43 4.33 -1.82
N ALA A 354 -25.66 4.84 -1.66
CA ALA A 354 -25.93 6.26 -1.46
C ALA A 354 -26.42 6.51 -0.05
N TYR A 355 -25.91 7.56 0.61
CA TYR A 355 -26.37 7.92 1.95
C TYR A 355 -26.26 9.41 2.21
N LYS A 356 -27.14 9.90 3.08
CA LYS A 356 -27.08 11.25 3.65
C LYS A 356 -27.65 11.20 5.07
N GLU A 357 -26.86 11.65 6.07
CA GLU A 357 -27.22 11.49 7.48
C GLU A 357 -27.48 10.00 7.82
N ASN A 358 -28.72 9.66 8.21
CA ASN A 358 -29.12 8.27 8.51
C ASN A 358 -29.94 7.61 7.39
N LEU A 359 -30.25 8.34 6.29
CA LEU A 359 -30.96 7.78 5.15
C LEU A 359 -29.98 7.05 4.24
N THR A 360 -30.40 5.95 3.66
CA THR A 360 -29.55 5.10 2.78
C THR A 360 -30.33 4.46 1.66
N ALA A 361 -29.62 4.12 0.59
CA ALA A 361 -30.09 3.27 -0.48
C ALA A 361 -28.89 2.54 -1.08
N TRP A 362 -29.09 1.31 -1.57
CA TRP A 362 -28.02 0.60 -2.27
C TRP A 362 -28.60 -0.32 -3.36
N GLN A 363 -27.81 -0.54 -4.41
CA GLN A 363 -28.18 -1.44 -5.51
C GLN A 363 -26.93 -1.98 -6.21
N LYS A 364 -26.96 -3.25 -6.57
CA LYS A 364 -25.95 -3.86 -7.46
C LYS A 364 -26.27 -3.48 -8.91
N VAL A 365 -25.23 -3.07 -9.67
CA VAL A 365 -25.33 -2.71 -11.09
C VAL A 365 -24.12 -3.23 -11.87
N THR A 366 -24.29 -3.42 -13.18
CA THR A 366 -23.20 -3.70 -14.11
C THR A 366 -23.05 -2.49 -15.05
N PRO A 367 -22.03 -1.65 -14.90
CA PRO A 367 -21.75 -0.56 -15.83
C PRO A 367 -21.63 -1.06 -17.27
N GLY A 368 -22.18 -0.29 -18.22
CA GLY A 368 -22.31 -0.68 -19.63
C GLY A 368 -23.68 -1.33 -19.95
N ASN A 369 -24.28 -2.04 -18.97
CA ASN A 369 -25.67 -2.47 -19.08
C ASN A 369 -26.64 -1.42 -18.51
N VAL A 370 -26.14 -0.62 -17.54
CA VAL A 370 -26.87 0.48 -16.91
C VAL A 370 -26.01 1.73 -17.00
N GLU A 371 -26.53 2.78 -17.64
CA GLU A 371 -25.88 4.10 -17.74
C GLU A 371 -26.39 5.06 -16.66
N ASN A 372 -27.67 4.96 -16.31
CA ASN A 372 -28.31 5.83 -15.32
C ASN A 372 -29.04 4.97 -14.28
N LEU A 373 -28.67 5.19 -13.02
CA LEU A 373 -29.28 4.53 -11.85
C LEU A 373 -29.98 5.57 -10.99
N VAL A 374 -31.23 5.32 -10.62
CA VAL A 374 -31.95 6.16 -9.66
C VAL A 374 -32.02 5.43 -8.33
N LEU A 375 -31.56 6.08 -7.25
CA LEU A 375 -31.65 5.58 -5.88
C LEU A 375 -32.51 6.50 -5.03
N THR A 376 -33.52 5.96 -4.37
CA THR A 376 -34.37 6.71 -3.44
C THR A 376 -33.90 6.48 -2.01
N LEU A 377 -33.43 7.54 -1.33
CA LEU A 377 -33.02 7.46 0.07
C LEU A 377 -34.23 7.20 0.97
N THR A 378 -34.10 6.20 1.81
CA THR A 378 -35.11 5.82 2.80
C THR A 378 -34.45 5.60 4.16
N GLU A 379 -35.26 5.50 5.21
CA GLU A 379 -34.78 4.92 6.48
C GLU A 379 -34.18 3.52 6.19
N PRO A 380 -33.07 3.18 6.87
CA PRO A 380 -32.44 1.88 6.67
C PRO A 380 -33.39 0.75 7.06
N ASP A 381 -33.47 -0.28 6.21
CA ASP A 381 -34.12 -1.54 6.58
C ASP A 381 -33.17 -2.33 7.49
N LEU A 382 -33.41 -2.28 8.78
CA LEU A 382 -32.62 -2.92 9.83
C LEU A 382 -33.20 -4.28 10.27
N THR A 383 -34.14 -4.82 9.53
CA THR A 383 -34.74 -6.14 9.81
C THR A 383 -33.76 -7.28 9.56
N GLU A 384 -33.86 -8.34 10.34
CA GLU A 384 -33.06 -9.55 10.10
C GLU A 384 -33.47 -10.19 8.78
N ARG A 385 -32.49 -10.37 7.88
CA ARG A 385 -32.67 -10.96 6.55
C ARG A 385 -31.37 -11.40 5.92
N GLU A 386 -31.50 -12.23 4.90
CA GLU A 386 -30.38 -12.61 4.02
C GLU A 386 -30.64 -12.16 2.58
N VAL A 387 -29.59 -11.73 1.89
CA VAL A 387 -29.63 -11.36 0.48
C VAL A 387 -28.47 -12.02 -0.25
N ASP A 388 -28.78 -12.81 -1.26
CA ASP A 388 -27.77 -13.45 -2.11
C ASP A 388 -27.43 -12.57 -3.31
N LEU A 389 -26.14 -12.36 -3.53
CA LEU A 389 -25.60 -11.61 -4.66
C LEU A 389 -24.56 -12.46 -5.39
N ASP A 390 -24.72 -12.60 -6.70
CA ASP A 390 -23.65 -13.10 -7.57
C ASP A 390 -22.89 -11.88 -8.10
N ILE A 391 -21.58 -11.80 -7.85
CA ILE A 391 -20.72 -10.69 -8.29
C ILE A 391 -19.87 -11.16 -9.46
N ILE A 392 -19.96 -10.47 -10.59
CA ILE A 392 -19.30 -10.84 -11.85
C ILE A 392 -18.23 -9.78 -12.17
N PRO A 393 -16.94 -10.15 -12.22
CA PRO A 393 -15.87 -9.24 -12.63
C PRO A 393 -15.89 -9.01 -14.14
N PRO A 394 -15.17 -7.99 -14.66
CA PRO A 394 -14.98 -7.82 -16.09
C PRO A 394 -14.35 -9.05 -16.75
N VAL A 395 -14.71 -9.32 -18.00
CA VAL A 395 -14.19 -10.46 -18.77
C VAL A 395 -12.66 -10.31 -18.95
N ALA A 396 -11.94 -11.41 -18.77
CA ALA A 396 -10.51 -11.48 -19.02
C ALA A 396 -10.22 -11.25 -20.52
N ARG A 397 -9.14 -10.53 -20.81
CA ARG A 397 -8.69 -10.24 -22.18
C ARG A 397 -7.21 -10.62 -22.30
N SER A 398 -6.83 -11.26 -23.39
CA SER A 398 -5.44 -11.58 -23.70
C SER A 398 -4.61 -10.31 -23.89
N THR A 399 -3.34 -10.38 -23.55
CA THR A 399 -2.31 -9.40 -23.91
C THR A 399 -1.59 -9.86 -25.17
N GLU A 400 -1.14 -8.92 -26.00
CA GLU A 400 -0.28 -9.28 -27.11
C GLU A 400 1.07 -9.77 -26.56
N PRO A 401 1.62 -10.87 -27.10
CA PRO A 401 2.94 -11.35 -26.69
C PRO A 401 4.01 -10.32 -27.14
N GLY A 402 4.95 -10.02 -26.27
CA GLY A 402 6.12 -9.21 -26.61
C GLY A 402 7.10 -9.96 -27.56
N ASP A 403 8.15 -9.24 -28.00
CA ASP A 403 9.23 -9.83 -28.80
C ASP A 403 10.03 -10.85 -27.95
N PRO A 404 10.03 -12.14 -28.33
CA PRO A 404 10.70 -13.18 -27.54
C PRO A 404 12.22 -12.97 -27.39
N LEU A 405 12.90 -12.41 -28.41
CA LEU A 405 14.34 -12.18 -28.36
C LEU A 405 14.70 -11.08 -27.34
N ARG A 406 13.91 -10.01 -27.33
CA ARG A 406 14.08 -8.94 -26.34
C ARG A 406 13.75 -9.43 -24.93
N ALA A 407 12.74 -10.26 -24.78
CA ALA A 407 12.40 -10.87 -23.49
C ALA A 407 13.55 -11.75 -22.96
N GLU A 408 14.18 -12.57 -23.83
CA GLU A 408 15.34 -13.40 -23.46
C GLU A 408 16.55 -12.56 -23.03
N GLU A 409 16.85 -11.48 -23.77
CA GLU A 409 17.93 -10.56 -23.42
C GLU A 409 17.65 -9.87 -22.08
N ASN A 410 16.42 -9.39 -21.85
CA ASN A 410 15.98 -8.78 -20.61
C ASN A 410 16.12 -9.75 -19.42
N ASN A 411 15.63 -10.99 -19.56
CA ASN A 411 15.74 -12.01 -18.52
C ASN A 411 17.20 -12.36 -18.19
N ARG A 412 18.09 -12.37 -19.18
CA ARG A 412 19.53 -12.54 -18.94
C ARG A 412 20.08 -11.39 -18.09
N ARG A 413 19.66 -10.17 -18.38
CA ARG A 413 20.07 -8.98 -17.62
C ARG A 413 19.54 -9.02 -16.19
N LEU A 414 18.26 -9.37 -15.98
CA LEU A 414 17.66 -9.51 -14.65
C LEU A 414 18.44 -10.49 -13.77
N ARG A 415 18.90 -11.64 -14.32
CA ARG A 415 19.73 -12.59 -13.56
C ARG A 415 21.06 -11.99 -13.08
N LEU A 416 21.68 -11.09 -13.85
CA LEU A 416 22.88 -10.37 -13.40
C LEU A 416 22.57 -9.35 -12.30
N GLU A 417 21.44 -8.68 -12.41
CA GLU A 417 20.94 -7.72 -11.43
C GLU A 417 20.58 -8.41 -10.10
N ASP A 418 20.00 -9.61 -10.16
CA ASP A 418 19.78 -10.47 -8.98
C ASP A 418 21.08 -10.81 -8.25
N ILE A 419 22.18 -11.08 -8.98
CA ILE A 419 23.49 -11.31 -8.37
C ILE A 419 23.99 -10.04 -7.66
N ILE A 420 23.78 -8.87 -8.23
CA ILE A 420 24.16 -7.58 -7.59
C ILE A 420 23.39 -7.42 -6.28
N ARG A 421 22.07 -7.64 -6.28
CA ARG A 421 21.24 -7.57 -5.08
C ARG A 421 21.64 -8.62 -4.02
N ALA A 422 21.84 -9.87 -4.43
CA ALA A 422 22.30 -10.95 -3.55
C ALA A 422 23.68 -10.66 -2.94
N THR A 423 24.58 -10.02 -3.71
CA THR A 423 25.88 -9.56 -3.19
C THR A 423 25.71 -8.50 -2.11
N TYR A 424 24.81 -7.55 -2.29
CA TYR A 424 24.47 -6.57 -1.24
C TYR A 424 23.89 -7.27 0.00
N GLU A 425 22.94 -8.18 -0.18
CA GLU A 425 22.32 -8.92 0.94
C GLU A 425 23.35 -9.79 1.69
N SER A 426 24.36 -10.33 1.01
CA SER A 426 25.45 -11.08 1.65
C SER A 426 26.35 -10.25 2.57
N SER A 427 26.26 -8.92 2.49
CA SER A 427 26.95 -7.99 3.40
C SER A 427 26.23 -7.80 4.74
N PHE A 428 25.02 -8.36 4.91
CA PHE A 428 24.32 -8.31 6.17
C PHE A 428 24.97 -9.22 7.20
N ILE A 429 24.72 -8.94 8.48
CA ILE A 429 25.27 -9.77 9.56
C ILE A 429 24.81 -11.22 9.38
N ASN A 430 25.73 -12.18 9.58
CA ASN A 430 25.40 -13.59 9.54
C ASN A 430 25.23 -14.17 10.96
N LYS A 431 24.67 -15.39 11.03
CA LYS A 431 24.35 -16.07 12.29
C LYS A 431 25.57 -16.30 13.18
N ASP A 432 26.73 -16.63 12.59
CA ASP A 432 27.95 -16.92 13.36
C ASP A 432 28.50 -15.67 14.06
N ILE A 433 28.53 -14.55 13.36
CA ILE A 433 28.95 -13.25 13.93
C ILE A 433 27.97 -12.81 15.02
N ALA A 434 26.65 -12.96 14.78
CA ALA A 434 25.63 -12.65 15.77
C ALA A 434 25.78 -13.52 17.03
N ALA A 435 26.07 -14.81 16.88
CA ALA A 435 26.30 -15.72 18.02
C ALA A 435 27.58 -15.38 18.82
N ILE A 436 28.66 -15.00 18.14
CA ILE A 436 29.89 -14.51 18.83
C ILE A 436 29.57 -13.27 19.66
N PHE A 437 28.91 -12.27 19.03
CA PHE A 437 28.50 -11.05 19.73
C PHE A 437 27.58 -11.34 20.94
N ALA A 438 26.61 -12.22 20.77
CA ALA A 438 25.67 -12.57 21.85
C ALA A 438 26.38 -13.18 23.05
N ARG A 439 27.32 -14.13 22.83
CA ARG A 439 28.13 -14.73 23.88
C ARG A 439 29.02 -13.72 24.62
N GLU A 440 29.70 -12.87 23.88
CA GLU A 440 30.57 -11.82 24.45
C GLU A 440 29.77 -10.82 25.29
N LYS A 441 28.56 -10.48 24.86
CA LYS A 441 27.69 -9.52 25.55
C LYS A 441 26.88 -10.17 26.69
N GLY A 442 26.71 -11.48 26.67
CA GLY A 442 25.89 -12.22 27.64
C GLY A 442 24.39 -12.21 27.29
N LEU A 443 24.08 -12.12 26.00
CA LEU A 443 22.72 -12.16 25.47
C LEU A 443 22.34 -13.56 24.96
N PRO A 444 21.05 -13.95 24.93
CA PRO A 444 20.57 -15.19 24.32
C PRO A 444 20.84 -15.21 22.80
N GLU A 445 21.57 -16.22 22.31
CA GLU A 445 22.00 -16.30 20.91
C GLU A 445 20.82 -16.33 19.95
N ASP A 446 19.79 -17.15 20.19
CA ASP A 446 18.65 -17.30 19.28
C ASP A 446 17.81 -16.02 19.16
N LEU A 447 17.57 -15.32 20.28
CA LEU A 447 16.83 -14.05 20.25
C LEU A 447 17.65 -12.94 19.60
N THR A 448 18.96 -12.89 19.86
CA THR A 448 19.87 -11.92 19.24
C THR A 448 19.89 -12.12 17.72
N TRP A 449 20.03 -13.36 17.26
CA TRP A 449 19.97 -13.69 15.84
C TRP A 449 18.62 -13.33 15.24
N LYS A 450 17.50 -13.72 15.85
CA LYS A 450 16.14 -13.39 15.38
C LYS A 450 15.97 -11.92 15.04
N TYR A 451 16.42 -11.01 15.90
CA TYR A 451 16.24 -9.58 15.69
C TYR A 451 17.25 -8.99 14.69
N LEU A 452 18.49 -9.46 14.70
CA LEU A 452 19.51 -9.04 13.74
C LEU A 452 19.17 -9.52 12.31
N GLU A 453 18.70 -10.75 12.13
CA GLU A 453 18.22 -11.25 10.85
C GLU A 453 17.03 -10.44 10.32
N ALA A 454 16.03 -10.19 11.18
CA ALA A 454 14.83 -9.44 10.84
C ALA A 454 15.13 -7.98 10.45
N SER A 455 16.22 -7.41 10.97
CA SER A 455 16.61 -6.02 10.70
C SER A 455 17.25 -5.80 9.33
N ARG A 456 17.67 -6.88 8.64
CA ARG A 456 18.23 -6.80 7.28
C ARG A 456 19.40 -5.80 7.22
N GLY A 457 19.43 -4.90 6.22
CA GLY A 457 20.45 -3.88 6.08
C GLY A 457 20.49 -2.81 7.19
N ASN A 458 19.53 -2.79 8.11
CA ASN A 458 19.56 -1.96 9.33
C ASN A 458 20.23 -2.65 10.52
N TRP A 459 20.86 -3.81 10.30
CA TRP A 459 21.45 -4.63 11.37
C TRP A 459 22.43 -3.90 12.27
N ARG A 460 23.13 -2.90 11.74
CA ARG A 460 24.08 -2.10 12.53
C ARG A 460 23.38 -1.30 13.63
N GLU A 461 22.25 -0.67 13.32
CA GLU A 461 21.45 0.06 14.31
C GLU A 461 20.93 -0.87 15.42
N ILE A 462 20.48 -2.08 15.05
CA ILE A 462 20.02 -3.07 16.04
C ILE A 462 21.21 -3.63 16.84
N LEU A 463 22.37 -3.85 16.22
CA LEU A 463 23.59 -4.25 16.92
C LEU A 463 24.04 -3.16 17.91
N ASP A 464 24.04 -1.89 17.49
CA ASP A 464 24.41 -0.73 18.33
C ASP A 464 23.43 -0.60 19.52
N TYR A 465 22.13 -0.81 19.28
CA TYR A 465 21.14 -0.87 20.34
C TYR A 465 21.47 -1.99 21.36
N LEU A 466 21.69 -3.22 20.91
CA LEU A 466 22.02 -4.36 21.76
C LEU A 466 23.35 -4.16 22.50
N TYR A 467 24.34 -3.56 21.83
CA TYR A 467 25.64 -3.23 22.43
C TYR A 467 25.50 -2.18 23.55
N ALA A 468 24.64 -1.20 23.38
CA ALA A 468 24.42 -0.13 24.36
C ALA A 468 23.62 -0.56 25.60
N LEU A 469 22.97 -1.74 25.58
CA LEU A 469 22.24 -2.26 26.72
C LEU A 469 23.19 -2.59 27.89
N LYS A 470 22.75 -2.24 29.10
CA LYS A 470 23.39 -2.69 30.35
C LYS A 470 22.82 -4.04 30.77
N PRO A 471 23.51 -4.82 31.65
CA PRO A 471 23.01 -6.13 32.08
C PRO A 471 21.57 -6.13 32.60
N GLU A 472 21.20 -5.11 33.39
CA GLU A 472 19.83 -4.95 33.91
C GLU A 472 18.78 -4.58 32.79
N GLU A 473 19.25 -4.08 31.66
CA GLU A 473 18.40 -3.72 30.50
C GLU A 473 18.24 -4.89 29.50
N PHE A 474 18.94 -6.01 29.64
CA PHE A 474 18.93 -7.11 28.64
C PHE A 474 17.53 -7.67 28.41
N LYS A 475 16.86 -8.07 29.50
CA LYS A 475 15.50 -8.64 29.38
C LYS A 475 14.50 -7.63 28.82
N PRO A 476 14.29 -6.43 29.40
CA PRO A 476 13.35 -5.46 28.86
C PRO A 476 13.75 -4.95 27.48
N GLY A 477 15.04 -4.86 27.18
CA GLY A 477 15.53 -4.43 25.86
C GLY A 477 15.22 -5.44 24.76
N LEU A 478 15.42 -6.74 25.00
CA LEU A 478 15.03 -7.79 24.05
C LEU A 478 13.51 -7.88 23.90
N SER A 479 12.77 -7.72 25.00
CA SER A 479 11.29 -7.69 24.96
C SER A 479 10.77 -6.50 24.16
N LEU A 480 11.43 -5.33 24.21
CA LEU A 480 11.09 -4.18 23.39
C LEU A 480 11.24 -4.46 21.89
N LEU A 481 12.34 -5.14 21.47
CA LEU A 481 12.52 -5.55 20.08
C LEU A 481 11.42 -6.52 19.61
N GLY A 482 10.89 -7.33 20.52
CA GLY A 482 9.74 -8.22 20.25
C GLY A 482 8.39 -7.50 20.18
N ALA A 483 8.29 -6.28 20.74
CA ALA A 483 7.06 -5.50 20.81
C ALA A 483 6.95 -4.43 19.69
N VAL A 484 7.90 -4.40 18.76
CA VAL A 484 7.87 -3.57 17.54
C VAL A 484 7.74 -4.46 16.30
N THR A 485 7.38 -3.87 15.17
CA THR A 485 7.21 -4.65 13.92
C THR A 485 8.55 -5.00 13.27
N ALA A 486 8.56 -5.99 12.40
CA ALA A 486 9.74 -6.31 11.60
C ALA A 486 10.21 -5.11 10.74
N LYS A 487 9.28 -4.27 10.31
CA LYS A 487 9.60 -3.04 9.54
C LYS A 487 10.27 -1.98 10.42
N ASP A 488 9.88 -1.88 11.69
CA ASP A 488 10.58 -1.00 12.64
C ASP A 488 12.02 -1.43 12.87
N LEU A 489 12.30 -2.72 12.93
CA LEU A 489 13.68 -3.21 13.02
C LEU A 489 14.52 -2.83 11.79
N ARG A 490 13.89 -2.63 10.62
CA ARG A 490 14.57 -2.32 9.35
C ARG A 490 14.84 -0.84 9.13
N ASP A 491 14.16 0.05 9.88
CA ASP A 491 14.28 1.50 9.62
C ASP A 491 14.41 2.38 10.87
N THR A 492 14.34 1.80 12.09
CA THR A 492 14.48 2.57 13.32
C THR A 492 15.94 2.67 13.77
N PRO A 493 16.47 3.88 14.03
CA PRO A 493 17.77 4.07 14.64
C PRO A 493 17.85 3.55 16.09
N ALA A 494 19.03 3.11 16.50
CA ALA A 494 19.30 2.61 17.86
C ALA A 494 18.91 3.61 18.95
N GLU A 495 19.20 4.89 18.74
CA GLU A 495 18.92 5.95 19.71
C GLU A 495 17.42 6.09 20.04
N ILE A 496 16.53 5.84 19.05
CA ILE A 496 15.08 5.89 19.27
C ILE A 496 14.63 4.72 20.17
N LEU A 497 15.12 3.53 19.90
CA LEU A 497 14.79 2.36 20.73
C LEU A 497 15.33 2.51 22.17
N LEU A 498 16.59 2.98 22.34
CA LEU A 498 17.18 3.27 23.64
C LEU A 498 16.42 4.36 24.40
N HIS A 499 15.99 5.40 23.69
CA HIS A 499 15.15 6.46 24.28
C HIS A 499 13.86 5.89 24.87
N HIS A 500 13.14 5.03 24.10
CA HIS A 500 11.89 4.45 24.59
C HIS A 500 12.10 3.46 25.74
N LEU A 501 13.17 2.70 25.73
CA LEU A 501 13.52 1.80 26.83
C LEU A 501 13.83 2.58 28.13
N ARG A 502 14.64 3.64 28.03
CA ARG A 502 15.16 4.36 29.20
C ARG A 502 14.21 5.43 29.74
N GLU A 503 13.40 6.02 28.88
CA GLU A 503 12.40 7.04 29.26
C GLU A 503 11.03 6.43 29.59
N ALA A 504 10.87 5.11 29.54
CA ALA A 504 9.67 4.44 29.98
C ALA A 504 9.49 4.62 31.49
N PRO A 505 8.27 4.93 31.98
CA PRO A 505 7.98 4.95 33.43
C PRO A 505 8.23 3.57 34.04
N ALA A 506 8.61 3.53 35.32
CA ALA A 506 8.76 2.29 36.02
C ALA A 506 7.45 1.47 36.03
N ARG A 507 7.59 0.14 35.95
CA ARG A 507 6.45 -0.77 36.01
C ARG A 507 5.76 -0.69 37.37
N ASN A 508 4.43 -0.56 37.38
CA ASN A 508 3.64 -0.74 38.58
C ASN A 508 3.66 -2.22 38.98
N GLU A 509 3.76 -2.52 40.29
CA GLU A 509 3.84 -3.88 40.82
C GLU A 509 2.63 -4.76 40.45
N ASP A 510 1.44 -4.14 40.35
CA ASP A 510 0.20 -4.83 39.95
C ASP A 510 0.09 -5.12 38.43
N MET A 511 1.00 -4.59 37.60
CA MET A 511 0.98 -4.76 36.16
C MET A 511 1.85 -5.95 35.74
N ASP A 512 1.28 -6.89 34.97
CA ASP A 512 2.05 -7.97 34.39
C ASP A 512 3.08 -7.44 33.37
N GLU A 513 4.13 -8.24 33.11
CA GLU A 513 5.24 -7.84 32.26
C GLU A 513 4.84 -7.66 30.80
N GLU A 514 3.94 -8.51 30.29
CA GLU A 514 3.48 -8.46 28.90
C GLU A 514 2.68 -7.18 28.64
N THR A 515 1.75 -6.84 29.51
CA THR A 515 0.99 -5.58 29.46
C THR A 515 1.93 -4.37 29.53
N TYR A 516 2.93 -4.41 30.42
CA TYR A 516 3.90 -3.32 30.56
C TYR A 516 4.72 -3.12 29.27
N ILE A 517 5.28 -4.19 28.72
CA ILE A 517 6.12 -4.11 27.52
C ILE A 517 5.30 -3.65 26.31
N ASN A 518 4.16 -4.28 26.05
CA ASN A 518 3.39 -4.03 24.84
C ASN A 518 2.63 -2.70 24.87
N TYR A 519 2.15 -2.27 26.03
CA TYR A 519 1.22 -1.14 26.12
C TYR A 519 1.73 0.06 26.91
N VAL A 520 2.97 -0.02 27.48
CA VAL A 520 3.64 1.11 28.12
C VAL A 520 5.01 1.36 27.49
N VAL A 521 5.90 0.37 27.43
CA VAL A 521 7.29 0.53 26.95
C VAL A 521 7.35 0.65 25.44
N SER A 522 6.64 -0.20 24.71
CA SER A 522 6.64 -0.20 23.26
C SER A 522 6.31 1.16 22.68
N PRO A 523 7.13 1.70 21.74
CA PRO A 523 6.78 2.92 21.01
C PRO A 523 5.71 2.70 19.94
N ARG A 524 5.51 1.44 19.48
CA ARG A 524 4.58 1.13 18.40
C ARG A 524 3.13 1.28 18.86
N ILE A 525 2.41 2.18 18.24
CA ILE A 525 0.99 2.47 18.54
C ILE A 525 0.11 2.04 17.38
N GLY A 526 0.41 2.48 16.18
CA GLY A 526 -0.31 2.18 14.97
C GLY A 526 0.66 2.06 13.77
N ARG A 527 0.52 2.91 12.75
CA ARG A 527 1.34 2.89 11.53
C ARG A 527 2.29 4.10 11.39
N GLU A 528 2.54 4.84 12.48
CA GLU A 528 3.49 5.95 12.47
C GLU A 528 4.94 5.46 12.33
N LEU A 529 5.84 6.31 11.81
CA LEU A 529 7.28 6.10 11.93
C LEU A 529 7.69 6.34 13.39
N LEU A 530 8.54 5.48 13.95
CA LEU A 530 8.98 5.61 15.34
C LEU A 530 9.88 6.85 15.52
N THR A 531 9.64 7.60 16.59
CA THR A 531 10.39 8.80 16.96
C THR A 531 10.52 8.95 18.47
N SER A 532 11.49 9.69 18.95
CA SER A 532 11.75 9.93 20.38
C SER A 532 10.78 10.96 20.97
N TRP A 533 9.55 10.57 21.28
CA TRP A 533 8.51 11.48 21.74
C TRP A 533 8.32 11.56 23.26
N ARG A 534 8.74 10.56 24.07
CA ARG A 534 8.40 10.50 25.51
C ARG A 534 8.82 11.70 26.32
N LYS A 535 10.10 12.08 26.22
CA LYS A 535 10.64 13.22 26.98
C LYS A 535 9.91 14.52 26.65
N THR A 536 9.76 14.81 25.34
CA THR A 536 9.08 16.04 24.88
C THR A 536 7.63 16.07 25.32
N LEU A 537 6.91 14.95 25.26
CA LEU A 537 5.51 14.88 25.73
C LEU A 537 5.41 15.09 27.24
N ARG A 538 6.30 14.52 28.05
CA ARG A 538 6.33 14.72 29.49
C ARG A 538 6.60 16.18 29.86
N GLU A 539 7.59 16.80 29.21
CA GLU A 539 7.97 18.21 29.43
C GLU A 539 6.87 19.19 28.99
N SER A 540 5.94 18.79 28.14
CA SER A 540 4.81 19.62 27.71
C SER A 540 3.67 19.68 28.73
N LEU A 541 3.67 18.83 29.74
CA LEU A 541 2.64 18.74 30.77
C LEU A 541 3.10 19.37 32.08
N LYS A 542 2.17 19.98 32.81
CA LYS A 542 2.37 20.46 34.20
C LYS A 542 2.27 19.28 35.16
N GLU A 543 2.95 19.34 36.28
CA GLU A 543 2.90 18.27 37.31
C GLU A 543 1.46 18.00 37.81
N SER A 544 0.61 19.04 37.88
CA SER A 544 -0.81 18.90 38.23
C SER A 544 -1.59 18.14 37.17
N GLU A 545 -1.27 18.33 35.88
CA GLU A 545 -1.89 17.59 34.79
C GLU A 545 -1.43 16.12 34.79
N ILE A 546 -0.14 15.88 35.06
CA ILE A 546 0.42 14.52 35.17
C ILE A 546 -0.29 13.71 36.26
N SER A 547 -0.46 14.31 37.47
CA SER A 547 -1.17 13.67 38.57
C SER A 547 -2.62 13.38 38.23
N ASP A 548 -3.32 14.36 37.66
CA ASP A 548 -4.75 14.26 37.33
C ASP A 548 -4.99 13.21 36.19
N PHE A 549 -4.10 13.14 35.21
CA PHE A 549 -4.22 12.17 34.12
C PHE A 549 -3.92 10.75 34.56
N ARG A 550 -3.04 10.55 35.51
CA ARG A 550 -2.81 9.22 36.12
C ARG A 550 -4.03 8.68 36.87
N GLU A 551 -4.73 9.56 37.56
CA GLU A 551 -5.98 9.19 38.23
C GLU A 551 -7.16 9.03 37.27
N ASN A 552 -7.25 9.93 36.29
CA ASN A 552 -8.37 10.06 35.36
C ASN A 552 -7.89 10.16 33.89
N PRO A 553 -7.48 9.03 33.24
CA PRO A 553 -6.93 9.05 31.88
C PRO A 553 -7.86 9.61 30.81
N ASP A 554 -9.19 9.59 31.02
CA ASP A 554 -10.17 10.22 30.11
C ASP A 554 -9.90 11.72 29.90
N LYS A 555 -9.34 12.40 30.91
CA LYS A 555 -9.01 13.83 30.84
C LYS A 555 -7.93 14.15 29.81
N ILE A 556 -7.09 13.18 29.45
CA ILE A 556 -6.10 13.33 28.36
C ILE A 556 -6.81 13.71 27.05
N ALA A 557 -7.93 13.06 26.73
CA ALA A 557 -8.68 13.39 25.52
C ALA A 557 -9.26 14.82 25.55
N GLY A 558 -9.79 15.23 26.69
CA GLY A 558 -10.25 16.61 26.87
C GLY A 558 -9.13 17.64 26.72
N TRP A 559 -7.96 17.35 27.30
CA TRP A 559 -6.78 18.19 27.17
C TRP A 559 -6.29 18.27 25.71
N ILE A 560 -6.24 17.15 24.99
CA ILE A 560 -5.89 17.12 23.56
C ILE A 560 -6.86 18.01 22.76
N LYS A 561 -8.18 17.85 22.95
CA LYS A 561 -9.21 18.66 22.26
C LYS A 561 -9.10 20.14 22.55
N ALA A 562 -8.64 20.51 23.74
CA ALA A 562 -8.46 21.92 24.14
C ALA A 562 -7.20 22.55 23.51
N ASN A 563 -6.15 21.77 23.27
CA ASN A 563 -4.85 22.27 22.83
C ASN A 563 -4.58 22.03 21.32
N ILE A 564 -5.28 21.08 20.68
CA ILE A 564 -5.02 20.68 19.28
C ILE A 564 -6.32 20.72 18.48
N ARG A 565 -6.31 21.47 17.39
CA ARG A 565 -7.42 21.57 16.46
C ARG A 565 -7.43 20.41 15.48
N LEU A 566 -8.61 19.83 15.24
CA LEU A 566 -8.81 18.86 14.16
C LEU A 566 -8.58 19.54 12.80
N ASP A 567 -7.85 18.86 11.90
CA ASP A 567 -7.50 19.37 10.58
C ASP A 567 -7.42 18.22 9.56
N ASP A 568 -8.31 18.22 8.57
CA ASP A 568 -8.45 17.14 7.58
C ASP A 568 -7.49 17.29 6.37
N SER A 569 -6.53 18.22 6.43
CA SER A 569 -5.60 18.47 5.34
C SER A 569 -4.46 17.43 5.21
N ASN A 570 -4.53 16.35 5.97
CA ASN A 570 -3.58 15.22 5.94
C ASN A 570 -3.99 14.14 4.91
N TYR A 571 -4.11 14.50 3.66
CA TYR A 571 -4.73 13.70 2.60
C TYR A 571 -3.99 12.42 2.19
N TYR A 572 -2.73 12.23 2.62
CA TYR A 572 -2.02 10.96 2.48
C TYR A 572 -2.16 10.06 3.72
N ASN A 573 -2.84 10.52 4.76
CA ASN A 573 -3.07 9.78 6.00
C ASN A 573 -1.79 9.27 6.68
N VAL A 574 -0.66 9.97 6.51
CA VAL A 574 0.58 9.68 7.23
C VAL A 574 0.45 10.26 8.64
N PRO A 575 0.61 9.47 9.70
CA PRO A 575 0.45 10.00 11.04
C PRO A 575 1.47 11.09 11.37
N LEU A 576 1.01 12.15 12.03
CA LEU A 576 1.90 13.14 12.61
C LEU A 576 2.68 12.49 13.78
N PHE A 577 3.95 12.86 13.91
CA PHE A 577 4.71 12.47 15.09
C PHE A 577 4.09 13.07 16.34
N PRO A 578 3.91 12.32 17.45
CA PRO A 578 3.16 12.80 18.62
C PRO A 578 3.62 14.17 19.14
N HIS A 579 4.94 14.37 19.30
CA HIS A 579 5.49 15.66 19.76
C HIS A 579 5.34 16.79 18.73
N ARG A 580 5.29 16.46 17.43
CA ARG A 580 5.10 17.43 16.34
C ARG A 580 3.65 17.87 16.19
N ALA A 581 2.69 16.98 16.48
CA ALA A 581 1.27 17.33 16.57
C ALA A 581 1.03 18.40 17.64
N LEU A 582 1.67 18.27 18.83
CA LEU A 582 1.64 19.28 19.87
C LEU A 582 2.25 20.62 19.43
N GLN A 583 3.44 20.58 18.84
CA GLN A 583 4.15 21.78 18.39
C GLN A 583 3.37 22.54 17.30
N LEU A 584 2.70 21.82 16.41
CA LEU A 584 1.89 22.40 15.34
C LEU A 584 0.53 22.93 15.87
N GLY A 585 0.01 22.35 16.96
CA GLY A 585 -1.32 22.64 17.53
C GLY A 585 -2.47 22.18 16.62
N ARG A 586 -2.22 21.26 15.69
CA ARG A 586 -3.20 20.69 14.77
C ARG A 586 -2.84 19.23 14.45
N ALA A 587 -3.87 18.42 14.21
CA ALA A 587 -3.70 17.04 13.78
C ALA A 587 -5.00 16.50 13.13
N ASP A 588 -4.85 15.48 12.28
CA ASP A 588 -6.00 14.68 11.83
C ASP A 588 -6.48 13.75 12.94
N LEU A 589 -7.67 13.18 12.74
CA LEU A 589 -8.32 12.34 13.75
C LEU A 589 -7.45 11.13 14.17
N TYR A 590 -6.77 10.47 13.22
CA TYR A 590 -5.93 9.34 13.54
C TYR A 590 -4.69 9.74 14.34
N SER A 591 -4.06 10.85 13.98
CA SER A 591 -2.93 11.41 14.73
C SER A 591 -3.29 11.85 16.14
N LEU A 592 -4.54 12.34 16.39
CA LEU A 592 -5.05 12.60 17.75
C LEU A 592 -5.15 11.32 18.59
N LYS A 593 -5.60 10.21 17.97
CA LYS A 593 -5.67 8.90 18.65
C LYS A 593 -4.27 8.38 19.01
N VAL A 594 -3.30 8.50 18.08
CA VAL A 594 -1.89 8.14 18.33
C VAL A 594 -1.31 9.00 19.46
N LEU A 595 -1.58 10.32 19.47
CA LEU A 595 -1.12 11.21 20.53
C LEU A 595 -1.69 10.85 21.89
N PHE A 596 -2.98 10.48 21.97
CA PHE A 596 -3.60 10.01 23.21
C PHE A 596 -2.84 8.81 23.78
N VAL A 597 -2.59 7.80 22.95
CA VAL A 597 -1.87 6.60 23.39
C VAL A 597 -0.43 6.93 23.78
N ALA A 598 0.26 7.81 23.04
CA ALA A 598 1.62 8.24 23.36
C ALA A 598 1.70 8.96 24.71
N LEU A 599 0.75 9.89 24.99
CA LEU A 599 0.65 10.57 26.27
C LEU A 599 0.37 9.60 27.42
N ALA A 600 -0.62 8.71 27.27
CA ALA A 600 -0.97 7.70 28.26
C ALA A 600 0.25 6.82 28.59
N ARG A 601 0.95 6.29 27.58
CA ARG A 601 2.17 5.46 27.76
C ARG A 601 3.31 6.26 28.40
N THR A 602 3.43 7.56 28.10
CA THR A 602 4.42 8.46 28.74
C THR A 602 4.18 8.59 30.25
N LEU A 603 2.93 8.49 30.68
CA LEU A 603 2.52 8.58 32.07
C LEU A 603 2.47 7.23 32.78
N GLY A 604 2.81 6.13 32.12
CA GLY A 604 2.78 4.77 32.68
C GLY A 604 1.40 4.11 32.64
N ILE A 605 0.48 4.65 31.85
CA ILE A 605 -0.87 4.12 31.67
C ILE A 605 -0.84 3.20 30.44
N PRO A 606 -1.17 1.89 30.58
CA PRO A 606 -1.25 1.01 29.42
C PRO A 606 -2.34 1.49 28.47
N ALA A 607 -1.96 1.71 27.19
CA ALA A 607 -2.88 2.22 26.19
C ALA A 607 -2.56 1.65 24.79
N ARG A 608 -3.60 1.55 23.95
CA ARG A 608 -3.52 1.07 22.57
C ARG A 608 -4.63 1.70 21.72
N ILE A 609 -4.53 1.54 20.40
CA ILE A 609 -5.68 1.69 19.51
C ILE A 609 -6.28 0.29 19.35
N ASP A 610 -7.56 0.14 19.65
CA ASP A 610 -8.28 -1.11 19.45
C ASP A 610 -8.41 -1.39 17.96
N ARG A 611 -8.03 -2.59 17.53
CA ARG A 611 -7.97 -2.93 16.12
C ARG A 611 -9.34 -2.98 15.47
N ALA A 612 -10.30 -3.62 16.14
CA ALA A 612 -11.64 -3.82 15.58
C ALA A 612 -12.40 -2.51 15.42
N THR A 613 -12.32 -1.63 16.41
CA THR A 613 -13.09 -0.38 16.43
C THR A 613 -12.29 0.83 15.93
N GLY A 614 -10.96 0.76 15.89
CA GLY A 614 -10.07 1.90 15.61
C GLY A 614 -10.12 2.98 16.68
N ARG A 615 -10.68 2.69 17.86
CA ARG A 615 -10.76 3.63 18.99
C ARG A 615 -9.53 3.52 19.89
N PRO A 616 -8.97 4.63 20.39
CA PRO A 616 -7.95 4.57 21.42
C PRO A 616 -8.57 4.10 22.73
N CYS A 617 -7.83 3.27 23.46
CA CYS A 617 -8.26 2.75 24.76
C CYS A 617 -7.09 2.68 25.73
N TYR A 618 -7.41 2.71 27.03
CA TYR A 618 -6.48 2.55 28.12
C TYR A 618 -6.97 1.51 29.12
N LEU A 619 -6.06 0.87 29.85
CA LEU A 619 -6.37 -0.16 30.82
C LEU A 619 -6.62 0.47 32.20
N LYS A 620 -7.76 0.22 32.78
CA LYS A 620 -8.12 0.62 34.15
C LYS A 620 -8.81 -0.52 34.87
N GLN A 621 -8.27 -0.93 36.04
CA GLN A 621 -8.82 -2.02 36.85
C GLN A 621 -9.04 -3.33 36.06
N GLY A 622 -8.07 -3.68 35.21
CA GLY A 622 -8.12 -4.89 34.38
C GLY A 622 -9.08 -4.85 33.19
N ARG A 623 -9.68 -3.67 32.85
CA ARG A 623 -10.60 -3.51 31.73
C ARG A 623 -10.13 -2.40 30.80
N TRP A 624 -10.18 -2.65 29.49
CA TRP A 624 -9.95 -1.66 28.48
C TRP A 624 -11.11 -0.66 28.39
N GLN A 625 -10.80 0.64 28.58
CA GLN A 625 -11.75 1.75 28.48
C GLN A 625 -11.51 2.48 27.16
N GLU A 626 -12.52 2.53 26.30
CA GLU A 626 -12.45 3.24 25.02
C GLU A 626 -12.63 4.75 25.20
N VAL A 627 -12.00 5.53 24.33
CA VAL A 627 -12.06 7.00 24.34
C VAL A 627 -12.49 7.49 22.96
N LEU A 628 -13.35 8.52 22.92
CA LEU A 628 -13.86 9.11 21.68
C LEU A 628 -13.14 10.41 21.29
N PHE A 629 -12.83 10.51 20.00
CA PHE A 629 -12.40 11.73 19.33
C PHE A 629 -13.31 12.04 18.14
N GLY A 630 -13.68 13.31 17.97
CA GLY A 630 -14.50 13.74 16.84
C GLY A 630 -15.95 13.25 16.90
N ASP A 631 -16.52 13.08 15.70
CA ASP A 631 -17.92 12.67 15.47
C ASP A 631 -18.10 11.16 15.42
N GLU A 632 -17.45 10.43 16.28
CA GLU A 632 -17.67 8.98 16.42
C GLU A 632 -19.04 8.70 17.06
N ASP A 633 -19.61 7.52 16.78
CA ASP A 633 -20.84 7.13 17.45
C ASP A 633 -20.65 7.15 18.97
N PRO A 634 -21.64 7.59 19.74
CA PRO A 634 -21.56 7.55 21.20
C PRO A 634 -21.15 6.16 21.69
N LEU A 635 -20.28 6.11 22.69
CA LEU A 635 -19.98 4.86 23.35
C LEU A 635 -21.25 4.32 24.01
N PRO A 636 -21.54 3.01 23.85
CA PRO A 636 -22.57 2.40 24.68
C PRO A 636 -22.19 2.57 26.16
N PRO A 637 -23.16 2.63 27.08
CA PRO A 637 -22.87 2.59 28.53
C PRO A 637 -21.86 1.47 28.83
N ALA A 638 -20.93 1.68 29.73
CA ALA A 638 -19.83 0.74 30.02
C ALA A 638 -20.29 -0.71 30.38
N ALA A 639 -21.57 -0.86 30.74
CA ALA A 639 -22.22 -2.14 31.04
C ALA A 639 -22.81 -2.86 29.79
N ALA A 640 -22.79 -2.24 28.60
CA ALA A 640 -23.61 -2.66 27.47
C ALA A 640 -22.85 -3.40 26.34
N LYS A 641 -21.67 -3.95 26.62
CA LYS A 641 -21.01 -4.83 25.65
C LYS A 641 -21.78 -6.15 25.57
N SER A 642 -21.91 -6.70 24.37
CA SER A 642 -22.68 -7.91 24.09
C SER A 642 -21.76 -9.02 23.58
N SER A 643 -22.20 -10.26 23.73
CA SER A 643 -21.51 -11.44 23.21
C SER A 643 -22.08 -11.82 21.85
N LEU A 644 -21.26 -11.83 20.82
CA LEU A 644 -21.60 -12.34 19.50
C LEU A 644 -20.88 -13.66 19.25
N ILE A 645 -21.65 -14.71 18.99
CA ILE A 645 -21.12 -16.03 18.62
C ILE A 645 -21.35 -16.19 17.12
N LEU A 646 -20.26 -16.36 16.39
CA LEU A 646 -20.30 -16.74 14.98
C LEU A 646 -20.16 -18.26 14.89
N ASP A 647 -21.17 -18.92 14.30
CA ASP A 647 -21.22 -20.36 14.14
C ASP A 647 -21.24 -20.70 12.64
N TRP A 648 -20.18 -21.40 12.19
CA TRP A 648 -20.06 -21.78 10.80
C TRP A 648 -20.66 -23.14 10.54
N GLU A 649 -21.56 -23.23 9.55
CA GLU A 649 -22.11 -24.47 9.03
C GLU A 649 -21.18 -25.01 7.93
N PRO A 650 -20.48 -26.14 8.17
CA PRO A 650 -19.57 -26.71 7.17
C PRO A 650 -20.30 -27.08 5.86
N VAL A 651 -19.68 -26.72 4.76
CA VAL A 651 -20.15 -27.08 3.41
C VAL A 651 -19.16 -28.07 2.81
N PRO A 652 -19.62 -29.23 2.30
CA PRO A 652 -18.73 -30.20 1.67
C PRO A 652 -17.83 -29.58 0.60
N GLY A 653 -16.53 -29.86 0.66
CA GLY A 653 -15.54 -29.33 -0.30
C GLY A 653 -15.09 -27.90 -0.07
N LEU A 654 -15.55 -27.23 1.00
CA LEU A 654 -15.03 -25.92 1.40
C LEU A 654 -14.23 -26.00 2.68
N SER A 655 -13.13 -25.25 2.74
CA SER A 655 -12.31 -25.09 3.94
C SER A 655 -13.05 -24.27 4.99
N LYS A 656 -12.56 -24.31 6.23
CA LYS A 656 -13.00 -23.40 7.28
C LYS A 656 -12.81 -21.94 6.83
N PRO A 657 -13.84 -21.08 6.99
CA PRO A 657 -13.74 -19.69 6.55
C PRO A 657 -12.72 -18.90 7.39
N ALA A 658 -11.97 -18.03 6.72
CA ALA A 658 -11.06 -17.07 7.33
C ALA A 658 -11.58 -15.64 7.15
N TYR A 659 -11.33 -14.80 8.14
CA TYR A 659 -11.69 -13.38 8.08
C TYR A 659 -11.00 -12.71 6.88
N TYR A 660 -11.62 -11.74 6.26
CA TYR A 660 -11.29 -11.10 4.98
C TYR A 660 -11.25 -12.04 3.77
N SER A 661 -10.80 -13.28 3.89
CA SER A 661 -10.83 -14.22 2.75
C SER A 661 -12.24 -14.67 2.38
N HIS A 662 -13.06 -14.97 3.38
CA HIS A 662 -14.37 -15.60 3.18
C HIS A 662 -15.52 -14.84 3.82
N PHE A 663 -15.26 -14.09 4.88
CA PHE A 663 -16.29 -13.29 5.54
C PHE A 663 -15.71 -12.06 6.23
N THR A 664 -16.58 -11.07 6.44
CA THR A 664 -16.33 -9.91 7.28
C THR A 664 -17.55 -9.57 8.10
N LEU A 665 -17.36 -8.83 9.17
CA LEU A 665 -18.40 -8.29 10.03
C LEU A 665 -18.38 -6.76 9.93
N ALA A 666 -19.52 -6.16 9.65
CA ALA A 666 -19.67 -4.71 9.60
C ALA A 666 -20.78 -4.25 10.56
N ARG A 667 -20.62 -3.06 11.15
CA ARG A 667 -21.61 -2.44 12.03
C ARG A 667 -22.26 -1.26 11.34
N PHE A 668 -23.58 -1.11 11.47
CA PHE A 668 -24.32 0.03 10.94
C PHE A 668 -24.01 1.31 11.75
N SER A 669 -23.66 2.37 11.03
CA SER A 669 -23.35 3.68 11.60
C SER A 669 -23.57 4.76 10.55
N ARG A 670 -24.38 5.79 10.86
CA ARG A 670 -24.57 6.96 10.00
C ARG A 670 -24.87 6.62 8.54
N GLY A 671 -25.90 5.87 8.33
CA GLY A 671 -26.46 5.54 7.02
C GLY A 671 -25.71 4.43 6.25
N LYS A 672 -24.64 3.85 6.80
CA LYS A 672 -23.92 2.73 6.15
C LYS A 672 -23.36 1.71 7.12
N TYR A 673 -23.06 0.52 6.60
CA TYR A 673 -22.30 -0.51 7.31
C TYR A 673 -20.79 -0.24 7.16
N ARG A 674 -20.05 -0.30 8.28
CA ARG A 674 -18.59 -0.12 8.35
C ARG A 674 -17.94 -1.41 8.79
N THR A 675 -17.05 -1.96 7.97
CA THR A 675 -16.31 -3.18 8.29
C THR A 675 -15.46 -2.97 9.56
N LEU A 676 -15.51 -3.95 10.44
CA LEU A 676 -14.68 -4.06 11.65
C LEU A 676 -13.46 -4.92 11.33
N ASP A 677 -12.30 -4.62 11.91
CA ASP A 677 -11.09 -5.40 11.65
C ASP A 677 -10.87 -6.48 12.71
N TYR A 678 -11.32 -7.69 12.40
CA TYR A 678 -11.08 -8.91 13.19
C TYR A 678 -10.05 -9.85 12.52
N GLU A 679 -9.20 -9.33 11.62
CA GLU A 679 -8.10 -10.12 11.06
C GLU A 679 -7.14 -10.54 12.17
N ASN A 680 -6.76 -11.81 12.21
CA ASN A 680 -5.95 -12.42 13.28
C ASN A 680 -6.57 -12.37 14.69
N GLU A 681 -7.91 -12.28 14.81
CA GLU A 681 -8.61 -12.44 16.08
C GLU A 681 -8.62 -13.93 16.48
N PRO A 682 -7.92 -14.34 17.57
CA PRO A 682 -7.74 -15.77 17.89
C PRO A 682 -9.05 -16.53 18.14
N THR A 683 -10.10 -15.83 18.59
CA THR A 683 -11.41 -16.44 18.84
C THR A 683 -12.12 -16.87 17.56
N LEU A 684 -11.67 -16.40 16.39
CA LEU A 684 -12.16 -16.78 15.06
C LEU A 684 -11.28 -17.85 14.38
N ASP A 685 -10.22 -18.31 15.06
CA ASP A 685 -9.42 -19.44 14.59
C ASP A 685 -10.15 -20.78 14.69
N SER A 686 -11.30 -20.82 15.37
CA SER A 686 -12.19 -21.97 15.45
C SER A 686 -13.65 -21.51 15.53
N PHE A 687 -14.59 -22.37 15.07
CA PHE A 687 -16.01 -22.10 15.20
C PHE A 687 -16.67 -23.14 16.13
N PRO A 688 -17.67 -22.70 16.95
CA PRO A 688 -18.16 -21.34 17.08
C PRO A 688 -17.13 -20.37 17.70
N GLY A 689 -16.95 -19.19 17.08
CA GLY A 689 -16.08 -18.13 17.54
C GLY A 689 -16.84 -17.07 18.35
N ARG A 690 -16.27 -16.61 19.46
CA ARG A 690 -16.91 -15.64 20.37
C ARG A 690 -16.24 -14.28 20.31
N LEU A 691 -17.02 -13.25 20.03
CA LEU A 691 -16.58 -11.84 20.01
C LEU A 691 -17.31 -11.02 21.09
N THR A 692 -16.62 -10.06 21.66
CA THR A 692 -17.23 -9.01 22.49
C THR A 692 -17.41 -7.77 21.64
N VAL A 693 -18.66 -7.36 21.41
CA VAL A 693 -19.01 -6.30 20.47
C VAL A 693 -19.93 -5.24 21.09
N ASP A 694 -20.01 -4.06 20.48
CA ASP A 694 -20.99 -3.07 20.82
C ASP A 694 -22.40 -3.54 20.39
N PRO A 695 -23.46 -3.23 21.13
CA PRO A 695 -24.82 -3.47 20.65
C PRO A 695 -25.13 -2.67 19.40
N GLY A 696 -26.02 -3.14 18.56
CA GLY A 696 -26.44 -2.46 17.32
C GLY A 696 -26.79 -3.39 16.19
N HIS A 697 -26.93 -2.82 14.99
CA HIS A 697 -27.23 -3.59 13.77
C HIS A 697 -25.94 -3.93 13.02
N TYR A 698 -25.86 -5.17 12.60
CA TYR A 698 -24.69 -5.75 11.99
C TYR A 698 -25.00 -6.33 10.62
N LEU A 699 -23.96 -6.41 9.81
CA LEU A 699 -23.94 -7.08 8.52
C LEU A 699 -22.76 -8.06 8.49
N LEU A 700 -23.04 -9.35 8.36
CA LEU A 700 -22.05 -10.35 8.01
C LEU A 700 -22.09 -10.52 6.50
N ILE A 701 -20.95 -10.25 5.84
CA ILE A 701 -20.75 -10.50 4.42
C ILE A 701 -19.97 -11.79 4.31
N SER A 702 -20.52 -12.80 3.62
CA SER A 702 -19.78 -14.02 3.30
C SER A 702 -19.67 -14.18 1.79
N GLY A 703 -18.53 -14.66 1.31
CA GLY A 703 -18.28 -14.84 -0.11
C GLY A 703 -17.38 -16.01 -0.43
N ASN A 704 -17.65 -16.64 -1.54
CA ASN A 704 -16.89 -17.74 -2.09
C ASN A 704 -16.49 -17.42 -3.53
N ARG A 705 -15.21 -17.05 -3.73
CA ARG A 705 -14.69 -16.72 -5.05
C ARG A 705 -14.51 -17.98 -5.89
N GLN A 706 -15.01 -17.91 -7.11
CA GLN A 706 -14.98 -18.99 -8.09
C GLN A 706 -13.72 -18.90 -8.99
N PRO A 707 -13.38 -19.99 -9.70
CA PRO A 707 -12.20 -20.02 -10.59
C PRO A 707 -12.21 -18.98 -11.72
N ASP A 708 -13.38 -18.49 -12.15
CA ASP A 708 -13.53 -17.42 -13.14
C ASP A 708 -13.38 -16.01 -12.56
N GLY A 709 -13.22 -15.91 -11.22
CA GLY A 709 -13.12 -14.67 -10.47
C GLY A 709 -14.48 -14.12 -10.00
N SER A 710 -15.61 -14.72 -10.39
CA SER A 710 -16.92 -14.37 -9.84
C SER A 710 -17.02 -14.74 -8.36
N VAL A 711 -17.97 -14.14 -7.64
CA VAL A 711 -18.15 -14.40 -6.21
C VAL A 711 -19.61 -14.74 -5.91
N LEU A 712 -19.80 -15.82 -5.20
CA LEU A 712 -21.09 -16.17 -4.60
C LEU A 712 -21.15 -15.52 -3.21
N CYS A 713 -21.74 -14.33 -3.15
CA CYS A 713 -21.80 -13.51 -1.94
C CYS A 713 -23.16 -13.64 -1.25
N ARG A 714 -23.18 -13.59 0.08
CA ARG A 714 -24.37 -13.48 0.92
C ARG A 714 -24.20 -12.36 1.92
N LEU A 715 -25.21 -11.51 2.02
CA LEU A 715 -25.37 -10.47 3.02
C LEU A 715 -26.34 -10.96 4.09
N LYS A 716 -25.92 -11.06 5.35
CA LYS A 716 -26.77 -11.41 6.48
C LYS A 716 -26.85 -10.24 7.44
N PHE A 717 -28.04 -9.64 7.52
CA PHE A 717 -28.37 -8.53 8.41
C PHE A 717 -28.95 -9.07 9.70
N PHE A 718 -28.53 -8.55 10.85
CA PHE A 718 -29.02 -8.97 12.16
C PHE A 718 -28.77 -7.89 13.22
N GLU A 719 -29.45 -8.02 14.36
CA GLU A 719 -29.29 -7.15 15.52
C GLU A 719 -28.54 -7.88 16.65
N VAL A 720 -27.66 -7.15 17.32
CA VAL A 720 -27.02 -7.55 18.58
C VAL A 720 -27.58 -6.66 19.68
N PRO A 721 -28.54 -7.13 20.49
CA PRO A 721 -29.11 -6.38 21.59
C PRO A 721 -28.09 -6.15 22.72
N PRO A 722 -28.24 -5.07 23.54
CA PRO A 722 -27.37 -4.81 24.68
C PRO A 722 -27.45 -5.94 25.74
N ASP A 723 -26.30 -6.23 26.35
CA ASP A 723 -26.14 -7.20 27.44
C ASP A 723 -26.68 -8.60 27.14
N LYS A 724 -26.75 -9.00 25.86
CA LYS A 724 -27.22 -10.31 25.43
C LYS A 724 -26.18 -11.08 24.65
N GLU A 725 -26.34 -12.40 24.63
CA GLU A 725 -25.65 -13.28 23.72
C GLU A 725 -26.48 -13.46 22.45
N THR A 726 -25.84 -13.25 21.30
CA THR A 726 -26.44 -13.42 19.96
C THR A 726 -25.65 -14.49 19.23
N VAL A 727 -26.33 -15.54 18.75
CA VAL A 727 -25.70 -16.58 17.92
C VAL A 727 -26.09 -16.36 16.46
N VAL A 728 -25.09 -16.18 15.61
CA VAL A 728 -25.28 -16.00 14.16
C VAL A 728 -24.65 -17.17 13.43
N ARG A 729 -25.51 -18.02 12.83
CA ARG A 729 -25.09 -19.10 11.96
C ARG A 729 -24.92 -18.59 10.54
N PHE A 730 -23.84 -19.04 9.87
CA PHE A 730 -23.60 -18.70 8.47
C PHE A 730 -22.93 -19.85 7.72
N SER A 731 -23.13 -19.87 6.41
CA SER A 731 -22.50 -20.83 5.51
C SER A 731 -22.02 -20.10 4.25
N LEU A 732 -21.02 -20.66 3.59
CA LEU A 732 -20.55 -20.16 2.30
C LEU A 732 -21.44 -20.74 1.18
N ARG A 733 -21.85 -19.89 0.25
CA ARG A 733 -22.56 -20.34 -0.95
C ARG A 733 -21.61 -21.11 -1.86
N THR A 734 -22.09 -22.16 -2.50
CA THR A 734 -21.30 -22.98 -3.41
C THR A 734 -22.12 -23.46 -4.60
N ARG A 735 -21.47 -23.67 -5.72
CA ARG A 735 -21.97 -24.37 -6.91
C ARG A 735 -21.20 -25.67 -7.03
N LEU A 736 -21.50 -26.64 -6.16
CA LEU A 736 -20.90 -27.97 -6.25
C LEU A 736 -21.42 -28.67 -7.53
N ARG A 737 -20.55 -28.68 -8.54
CA ARG A 737 -20.75 -29.47 -9.77
C ARG A 737 -19.48 -30.28 -10.00
N GLU A 738 -19.64 -31.48 -10.55
CA GLU A 738 -18.47 -32.25 -11.00
C GLU A 738 -17.71 -31.42 -12.01
N PRO A 739 -16.37 -31.31 -11.86
CA PRO A 739 -15.57 -30.54 -12.78
C PRO A 739 -15.69 -31.08 -14.22
N GLU A 740 -15.93 -30.19 -15.15
CA GLU A 740 -15.86 -30.51 -16.58
C GLU A 740 -14.43 -30.75 -17.02
N ILE A 741 -14.25 -31.60 -18.01
CA ILE A 741 -12.94 -31.80 -18.64
C ILE A 741 -12.68 -30.60 -19.55
N LEU A 742 -11.75 -29.74 -19.15
CA LEU A 742 -11.38 -28.51 -19.85
C LEU A 742 -10.49 -28.78 -21.10
N GLY A 743 -9.80 -29.91 -21.12
CA GLY A 743 -8.91 -30.30 -22.17
C GLY A 743 -8.12 -31.55 -21.82
N ARG A 744 -7.20 -31.97 -22.72
CA ARG A 744 -6.36 -33.13 -22.49
C ARG A 744 -4.90 -32.78 -22.79
N LEU A 745 -4.06 -32.81 -21.75
CA LEU A 745 -2.62 -32.57 -21.87
C LEU A 745 -1.91 -33.72 -22.56
N ASN A 746 -1.00 -33.40 -23.47
CA ASN A 746 -0.20 -34.40 -24.15
C ASN A 746 0.73 -35.14 -23.17
N PRO A 747 0.58 -36.50 -23.00
CA PRO A 747 1.39 -37.26 -22.07
C PRO A 747 2.86 -37.34 -22.46
N GLU A 748 3.20 -37.07 -23.73
CA GLU A 748 4.56 -37.04 -24.26
C GLU A 748 5.26 -35.69 -24.12
N ALA A 749 4.61 -34.68 -23.55
CA ALA A 749 5.26 -33.41 -23.23
C ALA A 749 6.42 -33.65 -22.25
N ARG A 750 7.56 -33.03 -22.53
CA ARG A 750 8.82 -33.28 -21.78
C ARG A 750 9.08 -32.14 -20.80
N VAL A 751 9.61 -32.55 -19.65
CA VAL A 751 10.13 -31.65 -18.61
C VAL A 751 11.47 -32.21 -18.12
N TYR A 752 12.29 -31.36 -17.51
CA TYR A 752 13.60 -31.76 -16.98
C TYR A 752 13.55 -31.78 -15.44
N ASP A 753 13.92 -32.91 -14.84
CA ASP A 753 14.02 -33.06 -13.39
C ASP A 753 15.35 -32.47 -12.90
N LEU A 754 15.29 -31.37 -12.20
CA LEU A 754 16.48 -30.63 -11.73
C LEU A 754 17.29 -31.43 -10.70
N LYS A 755 16.64 -32.25 -9.87
CA LYS A 755 17.31 -33.05 -8.84
C LYS A 755 17.97 -34.30 -9.45
N ARG A 756 17.30 -34.95 -10.41
CA ARG A 756 17.78 -36.17 -11.08
C ARG A 756 18.62 -35.88 -12.32
N GLN A 757 18.66 -34.65 -12.79
CA GLN A 757 19.34 -34.20 -14.01
C GLN A 757 18.96 -35.01 -15.27
N THR A 758 17.66 -35.34 -15.41
CA THR A 758 17.14 -36.13 -16.51
C THR A 758 15.88 -35.56 -17.11
N GLY A 759 15.73 -35.67 -18.43
CA GLY A 759 14.49 -35.36 -19.14
C GLY A 759 13.46 -36.47 -18.93
N LEU A 760 12.21 -36.14 -18.66
CA LEU A 760 11.10 -37.08 -18.45
C LEU A 760 9.88 -36.63 -19.26
N ASN A 761 9.15 -37.60 -19.81
CA ASN A 761 7.80 -37.32 -20.33
C ASN A 761 6.79 -37.25 -19.17
N LEU A 762 5.70 -36.51 -19.35
CA LEU A 762 4.64 -36.43 -18.34
C LEU A 762 4.06 -37.81 -17.99
N SER A 763 3.93 -38.73 -18.97
CA SER A 763 3.49 -40.11 -18.73
C SER A 763 4.40 -40.83 -17.72
N THR A 764 5.72 -40.73 -17.90
CA THR A 764 6.71 -41.30 -16.97
C THR A 764 6.73 -40.60 -15.63
N LEU A 765 6.58 -39.27 -15.61
CA LEU A 765 6.59 -38.47 -14.41
C LEU A 765 5.39 -38.78 -13.50
N THR A 766 4.21 -38.93 -14.09
CA THR A 766 2.94 -39.08 -13.35
C THR A 766 2.65 -40.52 -12.96
N GLU A 767 3.23 -41.54 -13.64
CA GLU A 767 3.05 -42.96 -13.36
C GLU A 767 1.57 -43.38 -13.25
N GLY A 768 0.70 -42.75 -14.07
CA GLY A 768 -0.74 -43.01 -14.05
C GLY A 768 -1.49 -42.47 -12.83
N ARG A 769 -0.86 -41.65 -11.99
CA ARG A 769 -1.52 -40.95 -10.83
C ARG A 769 -2.23 -39.70 -11.27
N ASN A 770 -3.12 -39.23 -10.42
CA ASN A 770 -3.61 -37.84 -10.45
C ASN A 770 -2.44 -36.89 -10.18
N TYR A 771 -2.44 -35.72 -10.80
CA TYR A 771 -1.34 -34.78 -10.63
C TYR A 771 -1.79 -33.33 -10.74
N ILE A 772 -0.99 -32.46 -10.10
CA ILE A 772 -1.06 -31.00 -10.20
C ILE A 772 0.24 -30.55 -10.86
N LEU A 773 0.13 -29.73 -11.90
CA LEU A 773 1.26 -29.05 -12.56
C LEU A 773 1.12 -27.55 -12.35
N ILE A 774 2.23 -26.92 -11.96
CA ILE A 774 2.32 -25.48 -11.74
C ILE A 774 3.51 -24.95 -12.51
N LEU A 775 3.26 -24.29 -13.64
CA LEU A 775 4.32 -23.63 -14.44
C LEU A 775 4.52 -22.21 -13.89
N ILE A 776 5.74 -21.87 -13.50
CA ILE A 776 6.06 -20.64 -12.76
C ILE A 776 7.20 -19.82 -13.37
N GLU A 777 7.21 -18.56 -13.02
CA GLU A 777 8.31 -17.60 -13.07
C GLU A 777 8.70 -17.23 -11.63
N PRO A 778 9.79 -17.79 -11.05
CA PRO A 778 10.03 -17.78 -9.59
C PRO A 778 10.06 -16.39 -8.94
N ASP A 779 10.62 -15.38 -9.60
CA ASP A 779 10.85 -14.05 -9.02
C ASP A 779 9.68 -13.08 -9.21
N ARG A 780 8.68 -13.44 -10.01
CA ARG A 780 7.52 -12.58 -10.25
C ARG A 780 6.52 -12.62 -9.09
N GLU A 781 5.93 -11.47 -8.79
CA GLU A 781 4.92 -11.30 -7.73
C GLU A 781 3.80 -12.35 -7.78
N PRO A 782 3.17 -12.67 -8.94
CA PRO A 782 2.11 -13.67 -8.99
C PRO A 782 2.54 -15.06 -8.51
N THR A 783 3.77 -15.48 -8.83
CA THR A 783 4.33 -16.75 -8.37
C THR A 783 4.60 -16.74 -6.87
N LYS A 784 5.14 -15.63 -6.33
CA LYS A 784 5.44 -15.51 -4.90
C LYS A 784 4.19 -15.66 -4.05
N HIS A 785 3.08 -15.04 -4.44
CA HIS A 785 1.79 -15.21 -3.77
C HIS A 785 1.30 -16.66 -3.82
N LEU A 786 1.34 -17.30 -4.99
CA LEU A 786 0.94 -18.70 -5.10
C LEU A 786 1.80 -19.63 -4.22
N MET A 787 3.12 -19.39 -4.15
CA MET A 787 4.00 -20.20 -3.30
C MET A 787 3.70 -20.03 -1.82
N GLU A 788 3.33 -18.84 -1.37
CA GLU A 788 2.87 -18.58 0.00
C GLU A 788 1.58 -19.35 0.32
N GLU A 789 0.62 -19.34 -0.60
CA GLU A 789 -0.62 -20.13 -0.45
C GLU A 789 -0.32 -21.63 -0.36
N LEU A 790 0.52 -22.16 -1.26
CA LEU A 790 0.88 -23.59 -1.24
C LEU A 790 1.59 -23.99 0.06
N GLN A 791 2.45 -23.13 0.58
CA GLN A 791 3.14 -23.36 1.86
C GLN A 791 2.16 -23.38 3.03
N SER A 792 1.19 -22.47 3.06
CA SER A 792 0.16 -22.44 4.11
C SER A 792 -0.76 -23.66 4.08
N LEU A 793 -0.87 -24.35 2.94
CA LEU A 793 -1.68 -25.52 2.69
C LEU A 793 -0.86 -26.81 2.55
N ALA A 794 0.43 -26.79 2.94
CA ALA A 794 1.37 -27.90 2.74
C ALA A 794 0.89 -29.24 3.31
N ASP A 795 0.23 -29.24 4.45
CA ASP A 795 -0.29 -30.46 5.08
C ASP A 795 -1.36 -31.15 4.20
N GLN A 796 -2.27 -30.36 3.57
CA GLN A 796 -3.30 -30.91 2.70
C GLN A 796 -2.69 -31.53 1.44
N PHE A 797 -1.69 -30.89 0.85
CA PHE A 797 -0.97 -31.42 -0.31
C PHE A 797 -0.12 -32.64 0.05
N SER A 798 0.49 -32.66 1.23
CA SER A 798 1.29 -33.80 1.70
C SER A 798 0.43 -35.03 2.02
N ALA A 799 -0.81 -34.83 2.47
CA ALA A 799 -1.77 -35.89 2.70
C ALA A 799 -2.40 -36.47 1.41
N TRP A 800 -2.24 -35.79 0.28
CA TRP A 800 -2.80 -36.21 -0.99
C TRP A 800 -1.83 -37.17 -1.72
N PRO A 801 -2.31 -38.34 -2.20
CA PRO A 801 -1.44 -39.36 -2.82
C PRO A 801 -1.00 -39.06 -4.27
N GLY A 802 -1.51 -37.96 -4.86
CA GLY A 802 -1.15 -37.53 -6.20
C GLY A 802 0.24 -36.87 -6.28
N LEU A 803 0.63 -36.46 -7.46
CA LEU A 803 1.88 -35.74 -7.71
C LEU A 803 1.66 -34.23 -7.72
N LEU A 804 2.37 -33.49 -6.89
CA LEU A 804 2.51 -32.03 -7.02
C LEU A 804 3.85 -31.74 -7.73
N ALA A 805 3.81 -31.09 -8.90
CA ALA A 805 4.98 -30.73 -9.66
C ALA A 805 4.99 -29.23 -9.97
N VAL A 806 6.05 -28.55 -9.53
CA VAL A 806 6.31 -27.13 -9.83
C VAL A 806 7.37 -27.10 -10.94
N VAL A 807 7.06 -26.46 -12.04
CA VAL A 807 7.87 -26.41 -13.25
C VAL A 807 8.31 -24.97 -13.49
N VAL A 808 9.62 -24.73 -13.48
CA VAL A 808 10.17 -23.42 -13.84
C VAL A 808 10.11 -23.26 -15.35
N ALA A 809 9.54 -22.15 -15.81
CA ALA A 809 9.44 -21.84 -17.22
C ALA A 809 10.82 -21.53 -17.83
N ARG A 810 10.94 -21.71 -19.15
CA ARG A 810 12.17 -21.42 -19.88
C ARG A 810 12.63 -19.98 -19.63
N ASP A 811 13.96 -19.82 -19.48
CA ASP A 811 14.67 -18.55 -19.32
C ASP A 811 14.26 -17.68 -18.10
N THR A 812 13.48 -18.25 -17.15
CA THR A 812 13.03 -17.56 -15.95
C THR A 812 13.68 -18.08 -14.66
N MET A 813 14.62 -19.02 -14.76
CA MET A 813 15.30 -19.60 -13.60
C MET A 813 16.28 -18.58 -13.00
N PRO A 814 16.11 -18.19 -11.72
CA PRO A 814 16.99 -17.23 -11.06
C PRO A 814 18.43 -17.72 -10.96
N ALA A 815 19.37 -16.79 -10.89
CA ALA A 815 20.77 -17.13 -10.62
C ALA A 815 20.89 -17.77 -9.22
N GLY A 816 21.55 -18.94 -9.18
CA GLY A 816 21.70 -19.70 -7.93
C GLY A 816 20.44 -20.41 -7.43
N PHE A 817 19.42 -20.56 -8.29
CA PHE A 817 18.21 -21.31 -7.94
C PHE A 817 18.53 -22.74 -7.49
N ASP A 818 18.24 -23.02 -6.22
CA ASP A 818 18.40 -24.36 -5.64
C ASP A 818 17.02 -24.95 -5.33
N PRO A 819 16.60 -25.99 -6.04
CA PRO A 819 15.31 -26.64 -5.81
C PRO A 819 15.14 -27.20 -4.38
N ALA A 820 16.25 -27.51 -3.69
CA ALA A 820 16.21 -28.04 -2.33
C ALA A 820 15.97 -26.97 -1.27
N THR A 821 16.32 -25.73 -1.59
CA THR A 821 16.19 -24.57 -0.71
C THR A 821 15.16 -23.56 -1.19
N TYR A 822 14.50 -23.84 -2.33
CA TYR A 822 13.43 -22.95 -2.83
C TYR A 822 12.35 -22.85 -1.76
N PRO A 823 12.16 -21.64 -1.18
CA PRO A 823 11.33 -21.49 -0.01
C PRO A 823 9.86 -21.72 -0.35
N ARG A 824 9.09 -22.20 0.64
CA ARG A 824 7.62 -22.23 0.63
C ARG A 824 6.96 -23.27 -0.30
N LEU A 825 7.70 -24.30 -0.73
CA LEU A 825 7.09 -25.46 -1.39
C LEU A 825 6.73 -26.54 -0.35
N PRO A 826 5.61 -27.25 -0.52
CA PRO A 826 5.34 -28.48 0.24
C PRO A 826 6.45 -29.52 0.01
N ASP A 827 6.85 -30.24 1.06
CA ASP A 827 7.94 -31.26 0.99
C ASP A 827 7.68 -32.35 -0.06
N SER A 828 6.39 -32.61 -0.37
CA SER A 828 5.98 -33.57 -1.40
C SER A 828 6.14 -33.07 -2.84
N ALA A 829 6.46 -31.78 -3.04
CA ALA A 829 6.53 -31.19 -4.37
C ALA A 829 7.82 -31.61 -5.11
N ARG A 830 7.70 -31.89 -6.40
CA ARG A 830 8.85 -32.04 -7.31
C ARG A 830 9.11 -30.75 -8.07
N VAL A 831 10.37 -30.31 -8.10
CA VAL A 831 10.77 -29.13 -8.84
C VAL A 831 11.41 -29.55 -10.17
N LEU A 832 10.85 -29.07 -11.25
CA LEU A 832 11.16 -29.42 -12.62
C LEU A 832 11.46 -28.15 -13.43
N TYR A 833 11.91 -28.32 -14.67
CA TYR A 833 12.21 -27.25 -15.60
C TYR A 833 11.65 -27.55 -17.00
N ASP A 834 11.16 -26.53 -17.70
CA ASP A 834 10.70 -26.65 -19.11
C ASP A 834 11.64 -25.90 -20.07
N PRO A 835 12.83 -26.47 -20.40
CA PRO A 835 13.87 -25.75 -21.13
C PRO A 835 13.51 -25.40 -22.57
N GLU A 836 12.52 -26.09 -23.14
CA GLU A 836 12.14 -25.99 -24.56
C GLU A 836 10.69 -25.48 -24.73
N ASP A 837 10.04 -24.97 -23.67
CA ASP A 837 8.63 -24.58 -23.66
C ASP A 837 7.66 -25.70 -24.12
N GLN A 838 8.06 -26.97 -23.97
CA GLN A 838 7.23 -28.10 -24.42
C GLN A 838 5.97 -28.23 -23.58
N LEU A 839 6.08 -28.10 -22.25
CA LEU A 839 4.95 -28.13 -21.36
C LEU A 839 4.03 -26.95 -21.61
N LYS A 840 4.59 -25.74 -21.71
CA LYS A 840 3.85 -24.52 -21.99
C LYS A 840 3.03 -24.63 -23.29
N ARG A 841 3.65 -25.09 -24.38
CA ARG A 841 2.94 -25.31 -25.65
C ARG A 841 1.88 -26.42 -25.55
N ALA A 842 2.16 -27.50 -24.80
CA ALA A 842 1.19 -28.55 -24.56
C ALA A 842 -0.05 -28.08 -23.81
N ILE A 843 0.12 -27.21 -22.82
CA ILE A 843 -0.98 -26.58 -22.07
C ILE A 843 -1.84 -25.72 -23.00
N HIS A 844 -1.22 -24.83 -23.78
CA HIS A 844 -1.94 -23.93 -24.68
C HIS A 844 -2.73 -24.72 -25.72
N LYS A 845 -2.14 -25.77 -26.30
CA LYS A 845 -2.81 -26.65 -27.25
C LYS A 845 -3.97 -27.44 -26.63
N ALA A 846 -3.81 -27.90 -25.38
CA ALA A 846 -4.82 -28.70 -24.69
C ALA A 846 -6.07 -27.88 -24.33
N LEU A 847 -5.90 -26.59 -24.09
CA LEU A 847 -6.96 -25.67 -23.67
C LEU A 847 -7.49 -24.77 -24.81
N ASP A 848 -6.95 -24.90 -26.03
CA ASP A 848 -7.24 -24.04 -27.18
C ASP A 848 -7.14 -22.55 -26.81
N LYS A 849 -6.03 -22.21 -26.11
CA LYS A 849 -5.77 -20.86 -25.64
C LYS A 849 -4.47 -20.32 -26.22
N GLU A 850 -4.45 -19.02 -26.52
CA GLU A 850 -3.21 -18.30 -26.79
C GLU A 850 -2.41 -18.04 -25.51
N ALA A 851 -1.16 -17.61 -25.67
CA ALA A 851 -0.24 -17.36 -24.55
C ALA A 851 -0.86 -16.50 -23.45
N SER A 852 -0.82 -16.99 -22.23
CA SER A 852 -1.37 -16.37 -21.03
C SER A 852 -0.27 -16.18 -19.97
N GLY A 853 -0.56 -15.36 -18.96
CA GLY A 853 0.37 -15.05 -17.88
C GLY A 853 0.73 -16.26 -17.01
N LEU A 854 1.91 -16.22 -16.42
CA LEU A 854 2.34 -17.15 -15.38
C LEU A 854 1.96 -16.62 -13.98
N PRO A 855 1.75 -17.50 -13.00
CA PRO A 855 1.79 -18.97 -13.04
C PRO A 855 0.60 -19.59 -13.80
N GLN A 856 0.79 -20.76 -14.39
CA GLN A 856 -0.27 -21.60 -14.92
C GLN A 856 -0.43 -22.83 -14.03
N VAL A 857 -1.63 -23.06 -13.53
CA VAL A 857 -1.92 -24.09 -12.54
C VAL A 857 -2.97 -25.05 -13.11
N LEU A 858 -2.64 -26.33 -13.15
CA LEU A 858 -3.51 -27.37 -13.67
C LEU A 858 -3.68 -28.48 -12.64
N ALA A 859 -4.90 -29.01 -12.52
CA ALA A 859 -5.15 -30.27 -11.84
C ALA A 859 -5.69 -31.28 -12.87
N CYS A 860 -5.04 -32.44 -12.93
CA CYS A 860 -5.27 -33.44 -13.97
C CYS A 860 -5.56 -34.82 -13.40
N ARG A 861 -6.51 -35.52 -14.03
CA ARG A 861 -6.72 -36.97 -13.88
C ARG A 861 -5.72 -37.76 -14.73
N PRO A 862 -5.54 -39.07 -14.48
CA PRO A 862 -4.70 -39.91 -15.30
C PRO A 862 -5.02 -39.77 -16.80
N GLY A 863 -3.99 -39.86 -17.65
CA GLY A 863 -4.15 -39.67 -19.09
C GLY A 863 -4.34 -38.20 -19.53
N GLY A 864 -3.99 -37.26 -18.66
CA GLY A 864 -3.91 -35.84 -19.01
C GLY A 864 -5.22 -35.08 -19.01
N GLN A 865 -6.31 -35.61 -18.47
CA GLN A 865 -7.59 -34.90 -18.40
C GLN A 865 -7.52 -33.73 -17.44
N ILE A 866 -7.57 -32.51 -17.94
CA ILE A 866 -7.52 -31.27 -17.17
C ILE A 866 -8.91 -31.01 -16.60
N ILE A 867 -9.05 -30.97 -15.26
CA ILE A 867 -10.31 -30.69 -14.56
C ILE A 867 -10.28 -29.35 -13.80
N PHE A 868 -9.12 -28.73 -13.71
CA PHE A 868 -8.93 -27.39 -13.16
C PHE A 868 -7.83 -26.65 -13.92
N TYR A 869 -8.05 -25.37 -14.14
CA TYR A 869 -7.07 -24.46 -14.72
C TYR A 869 -7.19 -23.06 -14.11
N SER A 870 -6.06 -22.50 -13.75
CA SER A 870 -5.90 -21.10 -13.34
C SER A 870 -4.65 -20.53 -14.00
N GLU A 871 -4.68 -19.24 -14.30
CA GLU A 871 -3.56 -18.53 -14.93
C GLU A 871 -3.37 -17.13 -14.41
N GLY A 872 -2.12 -16.69 -14.35
CA GLY A 872 -1.73 -15.34 -13.95
C GLY A 872 -1.99 -15.04 -12.48
N TYR A 873 -2.16 -13.75 -12.20
CA TYR A 873 -2.32 -13.26 -10.83
C TYR A 873 -3.69 -13.58 -10.26
N ARG A 874 -3.75 -14.51 -9.31
CA ARG A 874 -4.98 -14.91 -8.59
C ARG A 874 -4.68 -15.39 -7.18
N ILE A 875 -5.18 -14.67 -6.18
CA ILE A 875 -5.17 -15.07 -4.78
C ILE A 875 -6.29 -16.10 -4.54
N GLY A 876 -6.02 -17.11 -3.70
CA GLY A 876 -6.95 -18.20 -3.39
C GLY A 876 -6.85 -19.39 -4.36
N THR A 877 -5.89 -19.41 -5.26
CA THR A 877 -5.66 -20.55 -6.19
C THR A 877 -5.29 -21.83 -5.44
N GLY A 878 -4.47 -21.72 -4.38
CA GLY A 878 -4.10 -22.86 -3.54
C GLY A 878 -5.31 -23.52 -2.88
N GLU A 879 -6.23 -22.73 -2.35
CA GLU A 879 -7.46 -23.23 -1.75
C GLU A 879 -8.38 -23.89 -2.78
N GLN A 880 -8.52 -23.29 -3.97
CA GLN A 880 -9.29 -23.89 -5.08
C GLN A 880 -8.69 -25.23 -5.51
N LEU A 881 -7.35 -25.35 -5.51
CA LEU A 881 -6.68 -26.63 -5.75
C LEU A 881 -7.03 -27.66 -4.69
N VAL A 882 -6.95 -27.30 -3.40
CA VAL A 882 -7.33 -28.20 -2.29
C VAL A 882 -8.78 -28.68 -2.44
N ARG A 883 -9.72 -27.81 -2.79
CA ARG A 883 -11.12 -28.21 -3.11
C ARG A 883 -11.16 -29.23 -4.26
N THR A 884 -10.32 -29.03 -5.28
CA THR A 884 -10.27 -29.90 -6.45
C THR A 884 -9.71 -31.29 -6.10
N LEU A 885 -8.90 -31.44 -5.03
CA LEU A 885 -8.38 -32.75 -4.59
C LEU A 885 -9.47 -33.75 -4.28
N SER A 886 -10.66 -33.31 -3.85
CA SER A 886 -11.80 -34.19 -3.61
C SER A 886 -12.27 -34.93 -4.88
N TRP A 887 -12.04 -34.35 -6.06
CA TRP A 887 -12.37 -34.89 -7.38
C TRP A 887 -11.19 -35.65 -8.02
N LEU A 888 -10.03 -35.63 -7.36
CA LEU A 888 -8.80 -36.31 -7.72
C LEU A 888 -8.45 -37.50 -6.78
N ARG A 889 -9.48 -38.08 -6.16
CA ARG A 889 -9.31 -39.24 -5.27
C ARG A 889 -9.29 -40.56 -6.04
#